data_323e0e5c2d3809a4219b552ce1cc8ede
#
_entry.id   323e0e5c2d3809a4219b552ce1cc8ede
#
_cell.length_a   1.000
_cell.length_b   1.000
_cell.length_c   1.000
_cell.angle_alpha   90.00
_cell.angle_beta   90.00
_cell.angle_gamma   90.00
#
_symmetry.space_group_name_H-M   'P 1'
#
loop_
_entity.id
_entity.type
_entity.pdbx_description
1 polymer ?
#
loop_
_entity_poly.entity_id
_entity_poly.type
_entity_poly.pdbx_seq_one_letter_code
_entity_poly.pdbx_strand_id
1 'polypeptide(L)'
;MQELGSRTLSVLAPRVGTVTISPSSAAELTLSERDHGVAARVLSALAGPDARLRADQERAVAALVQPGARVLVVQATGWGKSAVYWVATALHRARGRGPTLVVSPLLALMRDQVAAAQRAGLRAVTVNSGNVDQWSAIEESLRADEVDVLLVSPERLANPGFGRRVLDHLAGRLGLLVVDEAHAVSDWGHDFRPDYRRVADVLRELNPDTPVLATTATANARVTADVATQLGEATLVLRGPLSRASLQLAVLPAMAPLERYAWVAEHLPTLPGSGIVYVLTVADTARLVDAIRAVHGPDYPVAGYSGGLPVEERERLEDALRDNRIKALVATSALGMGYDKPDLGFVVHVGAPPSPVAYYQQVGRAGRGIDHAAVGVLPSGADTGVWDYYATSTLPDPRQCEQILGALAAQPEPQSVVALEASTGIRRGRVELMLKQLAVERAVSREVDGWVATGRSWRYDAAHYDGILAGRRREAAIMTDYLAGSRCLMELLAMSLDDPDAGPCGRCSVCTGALPDGWSTAPSQAVVATVAQVLRAQHQVLEPRKMWPGGASGLRGRITAGELASPGRVLVHTDAPEWAAARAGCLTLDAPPPPELTEAAVRALVSWRGQWSERPGVVVALAPTGLTQVATGVAAHLAAVGHLPYVAWPLPAAAASLESDREAAGAAQVQRWSELLTVPESVGAATAGRVVLLVVDASSSTWSITVAARQLRRTGATDVLPLLIHRRP
;
A
#
# COMPACT_ATOMS: atom_id res chain seq x y z
N MET A 1 -23.46 -56.25 16.45
CA MET A 1 -23.63 -56.65 15.03
C MET A 1 -23.88 -55.38 14.24
N GLN A 2 -23.02 -55.13 13.54
CA GLN A 2 -22.56 -54.60 12.26
C GLN A 2 -21.89 -53.23 12.34
N GLU A 3 -20.58 -53.32 12.06
CA GLU A 3 -19.67 -52.27 11.73
C GLU A 3 -20.14 -51.48 10.52
N LEU A 4 -19.99 -50.16 10.58
CA LEU A 4 -19.92 -49.29 9.40
C LEU A 4 -18.58 -48.54 9.43
N GLY A 5 -17.73 -49.01 8.54
CA GLY A 5 -16.35 -48.52 8.40
C GLY A 5 -16.24 -47.07 7.94
N SER A 6 -15.30 -46.37 8.55
CA SER A 6 -14.78 -45.08 8.14
C SER A 6 -14.05 -45.22 6.80
N ARG A 7 -14.65 -44.71 5.72
CA ARG A 7 -13.91 -44.47 4.47
C ARG A 7 -13.32 -43.06 4.52
N THR A 8 -12.08 -43.01 4.84
CA THR A 8 -11.19 -41.84 4.57
C THR A 8 -11.10 -41.64 3.06
N LEU A 9 -11.76 -40.64 2.55
CA LEU A 9 -11.53 -40.14 1.20
C LEU A 9 -10.17 -39.37 1.20
N SER A 10 -9.10 -40.07 0.80
CA SER A 10 -7.85 -39.40 0.42
C SER A 10 -8.08 -38.69 -0.91
N VAL A 11 -8.27 -37.40 -0.86
CA VAL A 11 -8.20 -36.52 -2.05
C VAL A 11 -6.74 -36.46 -2.46
N LEU A 12 -6.42 -37.26 -3.47
CA LEU A 12 -5.15 -37.15 -4.21
C LEU A 12 -5.10 -35.75 -4.85
N ALA A 13 -4.32 -34.86 -4.25
CA ALA A 13 -3.87 -33.65 -4.93
C ALA A 13 -3.09 -34.08 -6.20
N PRO A 14 -3.29 -33.43 -7.36
CA PRO A 14 -2.47 -33.71 -8.51
C PRO A 14 -1.02 -33.41 -8.14
N ARG A 15 -0.15 -34.43 -8.25
CA ARG A 15 1.28 -34.24 -8.19
C ARG A 15 1.67 -33.31 -9.33
N VAL A 16 1.92 -32.03 -8.99
CA VAL A 16 2.61 -31.13 -9.89
C VAL A 16 3.99 -31.77 -10.13
N GLY A 17 4.19 -32.29 -11.32
CA GLY A 17 5.46 -32.88 -11.70
C GLY A 17 6.53 -31.82 -11.50
N THR A 18 7.48 -32.08 -10.65
CA THR A 18 8.73 -31.33 -10.56
C THR A 18 9.35 -31.40 -11.96
N VAL A 19 9.38 -30.29 -12.71
CA VAL A 19 10.14 -30.21 -13.95
C VAL A 19 11.61 -30.23 -13.54
N THR A 20 12.11 -31.44 -13.37
CA THR A 20 13.53 -31.70 -13.19
C THR A 20 14.13 -31.68 -14.59
N ILE A 21 14.86 -30.63 -14.92
CA ILE A 21 15.76 -30.66 -16.08
C ILE A 21 16.68 -31.87 -15.88
N SER A 22 16.70 -32.73 -16.85
CA SER A 22 17.57 -33.94 -16.85
C SER A 22 18.99 -33.58 -16.47
N PRO A 23 19.63 -34.32 -15.53
CA PRO A 23 20.99 -34.00 -15.04
C PRO A 23 22.10 -34.26 -16.10
N SER A 24 21.79 -34.50 -17.35
CA SER A 24 22.73 -34.94 -18.36
C SER A 24 23.47 -33.82 -19.11
N SER A 25 23.30 -32.53 -18.77
CA SER A 25 24.11 -31.43 -19.33
C SER A 25 24.46 -30.32 -18.32
N ALA A 26 24.46 -30.63 -17.04
CA ALA A 26 25.07 -29.78 -16.04
C ALA A 26 26.60 -29.98 -16.03
N ALA A 27 27.24 -29.76 -17.17
CA ALA A 27 28.64 -29.33 -17.18
C ALA A 27 28.69 -28.11 -16.23
N GLU A 28 29.58 -28.13 -15.23
CA GLU A 28 29.75 -27.08 -14.25
C GLU A 28 29.74 -25.74 -14.96
N LEU A 29 28.63 -24.98 -14.82
CA LEU A 29 28.52 -23.61 -15.29
C LEU A 29 29.49 -22.78 -14.45
N THR A 30 30.73 -22.63 -14.90
CA THR A 30 31.79 -21.88 -14.24
C THR A 30 32.22 -20.72 -15.13
N LEU A 31 32.63 -19.63 -14.51
CA LEU A 31 33.21 -18.50 -15.19
C LEU A 31 34.65 -18.81 -15.64
N SER A 32 35.09 -18.23 -16.77
CA SER A 32 36.50 -18.24 -17.13
C SER A 32 37.34 -17.40 -16.16
N GLU A 33 38.66 -17.61 -16.10
CA GLU A 33 39.57 -16.79 -15.27
C GLU A 33 39.46 -15.29 -15.60
N ARG A 34 39.28 -14.93 -16.89
CA ARG A 34 39.07 -13.55 -17.31
C ARG A 34 37.76 -12.98 -16.76
N ASP A 35 36.69 -13.78 -16.77
CA ASP A 35 35.38 -13.37 -16.26
C ASP A 35 35.41 -13.23 -14.74
N HIS A 36 36.13 -14.11 -14.02
CA HIS A 36 36.35 -13.96 -12.60
C HIS A 36 37.07 -12.65 -12.27
N GLY A 37 38.03 -12.20 -13.10
CA GLY A 37 38.69 -10.92 -12.93
C GLY A 37 37.74 -9.72 -13.06
N VAL A 38 36.75 -9.78 -13.98
CA VAL A 38 35.70 -8.76 -14.10
C VAL A 38 34.76 -8.80 -12.89
N ALA A 39 34.31 -10.01 -12.52
CA ALA A 39 33.42 -10.21 -11.37
C ALA A 39 34.03 -9.68 -10.08
N ALA A 40 35.32 -9.98 -9.82
CA ALA A 40 36.03 -9.54 -8.65
C ALA A 40 36.10 -8.00 -8.54
N ARG A 41 36.35 -7.29 -9.64
CA ARG A 41 36.35 -5.81 -9.65
C ARG A 41 34.96 -5.24 -9.29
N VAL A 42 33.91 -5.75 -9.89
CA VAL A 42 32.53 -5.31 -9.61
C VAL A 42 32.16 -5.57 -8.15
N LEU A 43 32.44 -6.77 -7.65
CA LEU A 43 32.11 -7.16 -6.29
C LEU A 43 32.91 -6.37 -5.25
N SER A 44 34.22 -6.16 -5.50
CA SER A 44 35.07 -5.34 -4.62
C SER A 44 34.52 -3.92 -4.47
N ALA A 45 34.03 -3.34 -5.55
CA ALA A 45 33.44 -2.00 -5.55
C ALA A 45 32.04 -1.94 -4.85
N LEU A 46 31.29 -3.03 -4.87
CA LEU A 46 29.95 -3.10 -4.28
C LEU A 46 29.95 -3.51 -2.80
N ALA A 47 30.83 -4.44 -2.41
CA ALA A 47 30.77 -5.12 -1.11
C ALA A 47 32.14 -5.25 -0.41
N GLY A 48 33.17 -4.60 -0.93
CA GLY A 48 34.52 -4.59 -0.34
C GLY A 48 35.50 -5.59 -1.00
N PRO A 49 36.80 -5.46 -0.70
CA PRO A 49 37.88 -6.13 -1.44
C PRO A 49 37.85 -7.68 -1.33
N ASP A 50 37.29 -8.19 -0.26
CA ASP A 50 37.22 -9.63 -0.01
C ASP A 50 35.93 -10.29 -0.55
N ALA A 51 35.02 -9.50 -1.16
CA ALA A 51 33.77 -10.02 -1.68
C ALA A 51 34.00 -11.04 -2.80
N ARG A 52 33.28 -12.14 -2.74
CA ARG A 52 33.30 -13.23 -3.74
C ARG A 52 31.89 -13.59 -4.13
N LEU A 53 31.69 -14.10 -5.36
CA LEU A 53 30.43 -14.69 -5.77
C LEU A 53 30.12 -15.92 -4.88
N ARG A 54 28.88 -16.03 -4.44
CA ARG A 54 28.35 -17.26 -3.87
C ARG A 54 28.15 -18.27 -5.01
N ALA A 55 28.13 -19.56 -4.71
CA ALA A 55 28.02 -20.62 -5.74
C ALA A 55 26.84 -20.39 -6.69
N ASP A 56 25.64 -20.09 -6.18
CA ASP A 56 24.48 -19.83 -7.03
C ASP A 56 24.55 -18.48 -7.76
N GLN A 57 25.25 -17.46 -7.24
CA GLN A 57 25.52 -16.23 -7.98
C GLN A 57 26.43 -16.51 -9.16
N GLU A 58 27.47 -17.28 -8.96
CA GLU A 58 28.40 -17.69 -10.02
C GLU A 58 27.68 -18.49 -11.10
N ARG A 59 26.87 -19.50 -10.72
CA ARG A 59 26.06 -20.31 -11.64
C ARG A 59 25.10 -19.43 -12.45
N ALA A 60 24.42 -18.46 -11.78
CA ALA A 60 23.53 -17.53 -12.48
C ALA A 60 24.28 -16.67 -13.49
N VAL A 61 25.42 -16.08 -13.11
CA VAL A 61 26.24 -15.25 -14.00
C VAL A 61 26.80 -16.08 -15.16
N ALA A 62 27.33 -17.29 -14.90
CA ALA A 62 27.87 -18.18 -15.91
C ALA A 62 26.79 -18.60 -16.93
N ALA A 63 25.54 -18.80 -16.49
CA ALA A 63 24.43 -19.05 -17.40
C ALA A 63 24.11 -17.80 -18.24
N LEU A 64 24.01 -16.63 -17.60
CA LEU A 64 23.60 -15.38 -18.25
C LEU A 64 24.58 -14.88 -19.32
N VAL A 65 25.84 -15.29 -19.29
CA VAL A 65 26.80 -14.93 -20.34
C VAL A 65 26.63 -15.78 -21.63
N GLN A 66 25.78 -16.83 -21.58
CA GLN A 66 25.41 -17.63 -22.75
C GLN A 66 24.26 -16.94 -23.50
N PRO A 67 24.25 -17.05 -24.86
CA PRO A 67 23.13 -16.54 -25.66
C PRO A 67 21.81 -17.23 -25.28
N GLY A 68 20.74 -16.47 -25.25
CA GLY A 68 19.38 -16.96 -25.03
C GLY A 68 19.08 -17.52 -23.63
N ALA A 69 20.02 -17.42 -22.69
CA ALA A 69 19.83 -17.95 -21.33
C ALA A 69 18.59 -17.34 -20.64
N ARG A 70 17.88 -18.18 -19.91
CA ARG A 70 16.73 -17.81 -19.05
C ARG A 70 17.05 -18.26 -17.64
N VAL A 71 17.12 -17.30 -16.69
CA VAL A 71 17.50 -17.58 -15.30
C VAL A 71 16.47 -16.95 -14.36
N LEU A 72 15.96 -17.73 -13.44
CA LEU A 72 15.11 -17.28 -12.33
C LEU A 72 15.84 -17.51 -11.00
N VAL A 73 16.12 -16.43 -10.27
CA VAL A 73 16.76 -16.46 -8.95
C VAL A 73 15.75 -16.19 -7.87
N VAL A 74 15.44 -17.20 -7.06
CA VAL A 74 14.54 -17.11 -5.89
C VAL A 74 15.40 -17.25 -4.63
N GLN A 75 15.76 -16.12 -4.01
CA GLN A 75 16.70 -16.07 -2.90
C GLN A 75 16.26 -15.02 -1.87
N ALA A 76 16.57 -15.25 -0.60
CA ALA A 76 16.23 -14.36 0.51
C ALA A 76 16.63 -12.89 0.24
N THR A 77 15.93 -11.96 0.90
CA THR A 77 16.35 -10.54 0.90
C THR A 77 17.76 -10.40 1.49
N GLY A 78 18.59 -9.52 0.90
CA GLY A 78 20.00 -9.37 1.34
C GLY A 78 20.97 -10.43 0.83
N TRP A 79 20.52 -11.43 0.06
CA TRP A 79 21.42 -12.44 -0.53
C TRP A 79 22.36 -11.88 -1.61
N GLY A 80 22.07 -10.71 -2.16
CA GLY A 80 22.88 -10.09 -3.20
C GLY A 80 22.42 -10.43 -4.62
N LYS A 81 21.10 -10.54 -4.84
CA LYS A 81 20.51 -10.76 -6.17
C LYS A 81 20.98 -9.72 -7.20
N SER A 82 21.11 -8.46 -6.80
CA SER A 82 21.57 -7.37 -7.66
C SER A 82 23.02 -7.53 -8.12
N ALA A 83 23.91 -8.14 -7.34
CA ALA A 83 25.27 -8.42 -7.75
C ALA A 83 25.33 -9.32 -9.03
N VAL A 84 24.36 -10.24 -9.18
CA VAL A 84 24.26 -11.11 -10.35
C VAL A 84 24.14 -10.30 -11.63
N TYR A 85 23.20 -9.35 -11.69
CA TYR A 85 23.02 -8.58 -12.91
C TYR A 85 24.06 -7.47 -13.10
N TRP A 86 24.67 -6.92 -12.02
CA TRP A 86 25.80 -5.99 -12.20
C TRP A 86 27.02 -6.68 -12.80
N VAL A 87 27.35 -7.87 -12.30
CA VAL A 87 28.46 -8.67 -12.86
C VAL A 87 28.16 -9.11 -14.29
N ALA A 88 26.95 -9.64 -14.55
CA ALA A 88 26.55 -10.04 -15.90
C ALA A 88 26.57 -8.86 -16.88
N THR A 89 26.09 -7.66 -16.48
CA THR A 89 26.17 -6.45 -17.29
C THR A 89 27.61 -6.09 -17.64
N ALA A 90 28.51 -6.07 -16.63
CA ALA A 90 29.93 -5.75 -16.85
C ALA A 90 30.59 -6.75 -17.82
N LEU A 91 30.26 -8.02 -17.72
CA LEU A 91 30.74 -9.05 -18.65
C LEU A 91 30.20 -8.87 -20.08
N HIS A 92 28.92 -8.54 -20.22
CA HIS A 92 28.32 -8.26 -21.53
C HIS A 92 28.95 -7.03 -22.17
N ARG A 93 29.14 -5.94 -21.42
CA ARG A 93 29.80 -4.72 -21.91
C ARG A 93 31.26 -5.00 -22.30
N ALA A 94 32.00 -5.77 -21.50
CA ALA A 94 33.38 -6.17 -21.82
C ALA A 94 33.50 -7.02 -23.10
N ARG A 95 32.40 -7.66 -23.53
CA ARG A 95 32.28 -8.44 -24.76
C ARG A 95 31.69 -7.65 -25.94
N GLY A 96 31.51 -6.32 -25.80
CA GLY A 96 30.94 -5.46 -26.82
C GLY A 96 29.44 -5.63 -27.06
N ARG A 97 28.71 -6.26 -26.13
CA ARG A 97 27.25 -6.34 -26.20
C ARG A 97 26.61 -5.03 -25.73
N GLY A 98 25.36 -4.82 -26.13
CA GLY A 98 24.61 -3.61 -25.80
C GLY A 98 24.23 -3.48 -24.31
N PRO A 99 23.44 -2.47 -23.97
CA PRO A 99 23.09 -2.16 -22.59
C PRO A 99 22.18 -3.23 -21.96
N THR A 100 22.09 -3.19 -20.62
CA THR A 100 21.13 -3.97 -19.84
C THR A 100 19.87 -3.14 -19.60
N LEU A 101 18.69 -3.72 -19.85
CA LEU A 101 17.41 -3.17 -19.44
C LEU A 101 16.97 -3.81 -18.11
N VAL A 102 16.77 -3.01 -17.07
CA VAL A 102 16.26 -3.47 -15.78
C VAL A 102 14.84 -2.95 -15.58
N VAL A 103 13.89 -3.85 -15.52
CA VAL A 103 12.50 -3.53 -15.15
C VAL A 103 12.35 -3.70 -13.65
N SER A 104 12.09 -2.59 -12.93
CA SER A 104 11.96 -2.57 -11.48
C SER A 104 10.73 -1.76 -11.05
N PRO A 105 9.95 -2.23 -10.06
CA PRO A 105 8.64 -1.64 -9.74
C PRO A 105 8.71 -0.35 -8.91
N LEU A 106 9.87 0.07 -8.43
CA LEU A 106 9.99 1.09 -7.40
C LEU A 106 11.05 2.14 -7.70
N LEU A 107 10.65 3.42 -7.64
CA LEU A 107 11.54 4.57 -7.87
C LEU A 107 12.68 4.64 -6.84
N ALA A 108 12.39 4.39 -5.56
CA ALA A 108 13.40 4.40 -4.50
C ALA A 108 14.48 3.32 -4.74
N LEU A 109 14.05 2.11 -5.12
CA LEU A 109 14.99 1.02 -5.47
C LEU A 109 15.85 1.38 -6.68
N MET A 110 15.28 2.03 -7.70
CA MET A 110 16.04 2.45 -8.89
C MET A 110 17.15 3.45 -8.53
N ARG A 111 16.91 4.37 -7.60
CA ARG A 111 17.94 5.31 -7.13
C ARG A 111 19.14 4.59 -6.52
N ASP A 112 18.86 3.67 -5.59
CA ASP A 112 19.90 2.87 -4.92
C ASP A 112 20.64 1.95 -5.93
N GLN A 113 19.90 1.43 -6.92
CA GLN A 113 20.47 0.64 -8.01
C GLN A 113 21.39 1.47 -8.92
N VAL A 114 21.02 2.72 -9.27
CA VAL A 114 21.90 3.64 -10.02
C VAL A 114 23.19 3.91 -9.25
N ALA A 115 23.08 4.23 -7.96
CA ALA A 115 24.26 4.45 -7.13
C ALA A 115 25.15 3.19 -7.01
N ALA A 116 24.55 2.01 -6.93
CA ALA A 116 25.29 0.73 -6.94
C ALA A 116 25.99 0.49 -8.29
N ALA A 117 25.31 0.71 -9.41
CA ALA A 117 25.87 0.59 -10.75
C ALA A 117 27.06 1.53 -10.95
N GLN A 118 26.94 2.79 -10.52
CA GLN A 118 28.03 3.78 -10.59
C GLN A 118 29.25 3.35 -9.77
N ARG A 119 29.05 2.84 -8.55
CA ARG A 119 30.16 2.24 -7.77
C ARG A 119 30.82 1.08 -8.51
N ALA A 120 30.01 0.25 -9.18
CA ALA A 120 30.51 -0.85 -10.00
C ALA A 120 31.20 -0.40 -11.31
N GLY A 121 31.30 0.89 -11.59
CA GLY A 121 31.89 1.46 -12.80
C GLY A 121 31.00 1.39 -14.03
N LEU A 122 29.68 1.25 -13.85
CA LEU A 122 28.68 1.18 -14.92
C LEU A 122 27.89 2.51 -15.00
N ARG A 123 27.63 2.97 -16.23
CA ARG A 123 26.84 4.17 -16.50
C ARG A 123 25.35 3.79 -16.51
N ALA A 124 24.67 4.08 -15.41
CA ALA A 124 23.26 3.74 -15.25
C ALA A 124 22.38 5.01 -15.27
N VAL A 125 21.25 4.91 -15.96
CA VAL A 125 20.23 5.96 -16.03
C VAL A 125 18.84 5.38 -15.69
N THR A 126 17.94 6.23 -15.20
CA THR A 126 16.56 5.86 -14.90
C THR A 126 15.58 6.63 -15.77
N VAL A 127 14.47 6.00 -16.11
CA VAL A 127 13.32 6.65 -16.74
C VAL A 127 12.08 6.43 -15.88
N ASN A 128 11.58 7.54 -15.32
CA ASN A 128 10.45 7.51 -14.40
C ASN A 128 9.57 8.76 -14.57
N SER A 129 8.55 8.94 -13.70
CA SER A 129 7.64 10.11 -13.76
C SER A 129 8.27 11.42 -13.28
N GLY A 130 9.35 11.35 -12.52
CA GLY A 130 10.01 12.51 -11.93
C GLY A 130 11.03 13.16 -12.86
N ASN A 131 11.45 12.50 -13.97
CA ASN A 131 12.49 13.01 -14.86
C ASN A 131 12.09 13.07 -16.34
N VAL A 132 10.84 13.41 -16.61
CA VAL A 132 10.27 13.44 -17.99
C VAL A 132 11.03 14.42 -18.91
N ASP A 133 11.53 15.50 -18.36
CA ASP A 133 12.36 16.52 -19.01
C ASP A 133 13.71 16.00 -19.51
N GLN A 134 14.23 14.93 -18.89
CA GLN A 134 15.53 14.33 -19.23
C GLN A 134 15.44 13.20 -20.29
N TRP A 135 14.24 12.76 -20.65
CA TRP A 135 14.05 11.58 -21.50
C TRP A 135 14.71 11.70 -22.88
N SER A 136 14.65 12.87 -23.52
CA SER A 136 15.28 13.09 -24.82
C SER A 136 16.80 12.95 -24.74
N ALA A 137 17.42 13.47 -23.68
CA ALA A 137 18.87 13.34 -23.46
C ALA A 137 19.27 11.87 -23.19
N ILE A 138 18.43 11.15 -22.43
CA ILE A 138 18.63 9.70 -22.18
C ILE A 138 18.54 8.91 -23.49
N GLU A 139 17.56 9.22 -24.37
CA GLU A 139 17.43 8.58 -25.68
C GLU A 139 18.66 8.83 -26.57
N GLU A 140 19.23 10.05 -26.55
CA GLU A 140 20.47 10.39 -27.27
C GLU A 140 21.67 9.60 -26.73
N SER A 141 21.84 9.54 -25.41
CA SER A 141 22.91 8.76 -24.79
C SER A 141 22.81 7.26 -25.06
N LEU A 142 21.57 6.71 -25.14
CA LEU A 142 21.34 5.31 -25.54
C LEU A 142 21.75 5.07 -27.03
N ARG A 143 21.45 6.02 -27.93
CA ARG A 143 21.88 5.94 -29.34
C ARG A 143 23.40 5.99 -29.50
N ALA A 144 24.06 6.81 -28.67
CA ALA A 144 25.50 6.95 -28.65
C ALA A 144 26.23 5.79 -27.95
N ASP A 145 25.50 4.79 -27.43
CA ASP A 145 26.04 3.67 -26.61
C ASP A 145 26.79 4.12 -25.35
N GLU A 146 26.36 5.24 -24.78
CA GLU A 146 26.95 5.83 -23.56
C GLU A 146 26.30 5.29 -22.28
N VAL A 147 25.25 4.48 -22.38
CA VAL A 147 24.53 3.91 -21.26
C VAL A 147 24.80 2.41 -21.16
N ASP A 148 25.19 1.94 -19.99
CA ASP A 148 25.41 0.52 -19.72
C ASP A 148 24.17 -0.15 -19.11
N VAL A 149 23.36 0.62 -18.37
CA VAL A 149 22.14 0.14 -17.71
C VAL A 149 21.04 1.17 -17.83
N LEU A 150 19.88 0.75 -18.33
CA LEU A 150 18.64 1.51 -18.32
C LEU A 150 17.66 0.87 -17.32
N LEU A 151 17.28 1.61 -16.27
CA LEU A 151 16.26 1.20 -15.31
C LEU A 151 14.91 1.86 -15.66
N VAL A 152 13.86 1.05 -15.75
CA VAL A 152 12.52 1.50 -16.17
C VAL A 152 11.45 0.89 -15.27
N SER A 153 10.43 1.68 -14.91
CA SER A 153 9.27 1.11 -14.23
C SER A 153 8.31 0.42 -15.21
N PRO A 154 7.57 -0.61 -14.79
CA PRO A 154 6.62 -1.34 -15.63
C PRO A 154 5.56 -0.42 -16.26
N GLU A 155 5.10 0.60 -15.51
CA GLU A 155 4.12 1.59 -15.97
C GLU A 155 4.67 2.42 -17.14
N ARG A 156 5.98 2.59 -17.21
CA ARG A 156 6.64 3.31 -18.32
C ARG A 156 6.77 2.44 -19.55
N LEU A 157 7.07 1.16 -19.39
CA LEU A 157 7.01 0.20 -20.51
C LEU A 157 5.59 0.12 -21.09
N ALA A 158 4.58 0.25 -20.25
CA ALA A 158 3.18 0.28 -20.67
C ALA A 158 2.76 1.59 -21.40
N ASN A 159 3.57 2.65 -21.34
CA ASN A 159 3.29 3.90 -22.04
C ASN A 159 3.56 3.77 -23.55
N PRO A 160 2.54 3.91 -24.43
CA PRO A 160 2.70 3.65 -25.87
C PRO A 160 3.73 4.57 -26.56
N GLY A 161 3.90 5.79 -26.07
CA GLY A 161 4.84 6.76 -26.65
C GLY A 161 6.29 6.49 -26.26
N PHE A 162 6.53 6.07 -25.02
CA PHE A 162 7.88 5.79 -24.51
C PHE A 162 8.31 4.36 -24.84
N GLY A 163 7.45 3.36 -24.56
CA GLY A 163 7.79 1.95 -24.74
C GLY A 163 8.24 1.63 -26.16
N ARG A 164 7.48 2.08 -27.18
CA ARG A 164 7.88 1.88 -28.60
C ARG A 164 9.22 2.54 -28.91
N ARG A 165 9.43 3.81 -28.58
CA ARG A 165 10.68 4.52 -28.93
C ARG A 165 11.91 3.89 -28.30
N VAL A 166 11.87 3.55 -27.02
CA VAL A 166 13.00 2.96 -26.29
C VAL A 166 13.23 1.51 -26.70
N LEU A 167 12.16 0.71 -26.82
CA LEU A 167 12.28 -0.69 -27.21
C LEU A 167 12.75 -0.82 -28.68
N ASP A 168 12.27 0.02 -29.59
CA ASP A 168 12.74 0.04 -30.98
C ASP A 168 14.25 0.34 -31.08
N HIS A 169 14.78 1.23 -30.21
CA HIS A 169 16.22 1.52 -30.17
C HIS A 169 17.06 0.41 -29.54
N LEU A 170 16.48 -0.32 -28.59
CA LEU A 170 17.13 -1.45 -27.92
C LEU A 170 16.92 -2.78 -28.68
N ALA A 171 15.94 -2.83 -29.59
CA ALA A 171 15.62 -4.03 -30.36
C ALA A 171 16.87 -4.56 -31.10
N GLY A 172 17.22 -5.83 -30.88
CA GLY A 172 18.41 -6.47 -31.46
C GLY A 172 19.76 -6.05 -30.88
N ARG A 173 19.83 -5.04 -29.99
CA ARG A 173 21.08 -4.57 -29.39
C ARG A 173 21.17 -4.84 -27.89
N LEU A 174 20.09 -5.27 -27.25
CA LEU A 174 20.03 -5.49 -25.81
C LEU A 174 21.00 -6.60 -25.37
N GLY A 175 21.89 -6.28 -24.43
CA GLY A 175 22.84 -7.25 -23.88
C GLY A 175 22.22 -8.21 -22.86
N LEU A 176 21.29 -7.70 -22.04
CA LEU A 176 20.61 -8.44 -20.96
C LEU A 176 19.27 -7.76 -20.63
N LEU A 177 18.23 -8.56 -20.42
CA LEU A 177 16.99 -8.11 -19.77
C LEU A 177 16.96 -8.61 -18.32
N VAL A 178 16.67 -7.71 -17.38
CA VAL A 178 16.46 -8.05 -15.96
C VAL A 178 15.05 -7.68 -15.56
N VAL A 179 14.33 -8.64 -14.97
CA VAL A 179 13.01 -8.44 -14.38
C VAL A 179 13.18 -8.59 -12.87
N ASP A 180 13.27 -7.46 -12.18
CA ASP A 180 13.39 -7.45 -10.72
C ASP A 180 11.99 -7.54 -10.09
N GLU A 181 11.91 -8.13 -8.88
CA GLU A 181 10.65 -8.46 -8.20
C GLU A 181 9.66 -9.22 -9.12
N ALA A 182 10.18 -10.24 -9.79
CA ALA A 182 9.47 -10.99 -10.82
C ALA A 182 8.17 -11.68 -10.33
N HIS A 183 7.97 -11.82 -9.02
CA HIS A 183 6.69 -12.28 -8.45
C HIS A 183 5.50 -11.38 -8.85
N ALA A 184 5.75 -10.09 -9.15
CA ALA A 184 4.72 -9.15 -9.59
C ALA A 184 4.22 -9.41 -11.02
N VAL A 185 4.90 -10.24 -11.81
CA VAL A 185 4.46 -10.68 -13.14
C VAL A 185 3.36 -11.74 -13.05
N SER A 186 3.36 -12.54 -11.98
CA SER A 186 2.42 -13.62 -11.79
C SER A 186 1.08 -13.12 -11.24
N ASP A 187 -0.03 -13.53 -11.86
CA ASP A 187 -1.39 -13.25 -11.38
C ASP A 187 -1.66 -13.84 -9.97
N TRP A 188 -0.83 -14.79 -9.57
CA TRP A 188 -0.85 -15.45 -8.26
C TRP A 188 0.10 -14.82 -7.24
N GLY A 189 0.86 -13.81 -7.66
CA GLY A 189 1.72 -13.05 -6.76
C GLY A 189 0.90 -12.16 -5.81
N HIS A 190 1.40 -11.99 -4.59
CA HIS A 190 0.75 -11.15 -3.57
C HIS A 190 0.70 -9.66 -3.94
N ASP A 191 1.62 -9.19 -4.81
CA ASP A 191 1.70 -7.82 -5.32
C ASP A 191 1.58 -7.81 -6.86
N PHE A 192 0.59 -8.53 -7.39
CA PHE A 192 0.33 -8.53 -8.82
C PHE A 192 0.09 -7.11 -9.35
N ARG A 193 0.86 -6.73 -10.36
CA ARG A 193 0.76 -5.44 -11.05
C ARG A 193 0.44 -5.66 -12.52
N PRO A 194 -0.74 -5.21 -12.98
CA PRO A 194 -1.15 -5.37 -14.38
C PRO A 194 -0.11 -4.86 -15.38
N ASP A 195 0.61 -3.80 -15.02
CA ASP A 195 1.65 -3.20 -15.86
C ASP A 195 2.84 -4.15 -16.12
N TYR A 196 3.10 -5.13 -15.23
CA TYR A 196 4.12 -6.16 -15.45
C TYR A 196 3.79 -7.15 -16.57
N ARG A 197 2.53 -7.31 -16.96
CA ARG A 197 2.21 -8.15 -18.15
C ARG A 197 2.81 -7.61 -19.44
N ARG A 198 3.12 -6.30 -19.51
CA ARG A 198 3.89 -5.74 -20.63
C ARG A 198 5.31 -6.30 -20.73
N VAL A 199 5.88 -6.76 -19.61
CA VAL A 199 7.16 -7.48 -19.64
C VAL A 199 7.07 -8.75 -20.47
N ALA A 200 5.94 -9.48 -20.41
CA ALA A 200 5.71 -10.65 -21.27
C ALA A 200 5.60 -10.28 -22.76
N ASP A 201 5.07 -9.09 -23.10
CA ASP A 201 5.08 -8.61 -24.48
C ASP A 201 6.52 -8.30 -24.93
N VAL A 202 7.30 -7.59 -24.09
CA VAL A 202 8.72 -7.31 -24.33
C VAL A 202 9.50 -8.62 -24.52
N LEU A 203 9.28 -9.63 -23.68
CA LEU A 203 9.93 -10.95 -23.79
C LEU A 203 9.68 -11.63 -25.13
N ARG A 204 8.47 -11.46 -25.71
CA ARG A 204 8.11 -12.04 -27.02
C ARG A 204 8.73 -11.30 -28.20
N GLU A 205 9.00 -10.00 -28.05
CA GLU A 205 9.59 -9.14 -29.09
C GLU A 205 11.13 -9.12 -29.04
N LEU A 206 11.75 -9.66 -27.96
CA LEU A 206 13.20 -9.72 -27.82
C LEU A 206 13.84 -10.65 -28.86
N ASN A 207 15.08 -10.31 -29.25
CA ASN A 207 15.96 -11.26 -29.92
C ASN A 207 16.09 -12.53 -29.06
N PRO A 208 15.83 -13.73 -29.61
CA PRO A 208 15.95 -14.99 -28.86
C PRO A 208 17.28 -15.19 -28.15
N ASP A 209 18.37 -14.61 -28.68
CA ASP A 209 19.71 -14.71 -28.11
C ASP A 209 19.94 -13.77 -26.93
N THR A 210 19.01 -12.84 -26.65
CA THR A 210 19.13 -11.95 -25.49
C THR A 210 18.88 -12.72 -24.20
N PRO A 211 19.87 -12.81 -23.28
CA PRO A 211 19.66 -13.46 -21.98
C PRO A 211 18.64 -12.69 -21.12
N VAL A 212 17.92 -13.43 -20.29
CA VAL A 212 16.94 -12.86 -19.37
C VAL A 212 17.18 -13.38 -17.96
N LEU A 213 17.25 -12.45 -17.01
CA LEU A 213 17.28 -12.72 -15.57
C LEU A 213 15.98 -12.25 -14.92
N ALA A 214 15.31 -13.12 -14.22
CA ALA A 214 14.25 -12.75 -13.28
C ALA A 214 14.74 -12.96 -11.85
N THR A 215 14.47 -11.98 -10.95
CA THR A 215 14.86 -12.05 -9.54
C THR A 215 13.67 -11.81 -8.64
N THR A 216 13.59 -12.57 -7.55
CA THR A 216 12.60 -12.33 -6.50
C THR A 216 13.08 -12.90 -5.16
N ALA A 217 12.54 -12.37 -4.06
CA ALA A 217 12.74 -12.91 -2.71
C ALA A 217 11.55 -13.74 -2.22
N THR A 218 10.43 -13.69 -2.92
CA THR A 218 9.13 -14.09 -2.38
C THR A 218 8.26 -14.78 -3.43
N ALA A 219 8.75 -15.89 -3.96
CA ALA A 219 7.97 -16.73 -4.86
C ALA A 219 7.79 -18.12 -4.25
N ASN A 220 6.55 -18.53 -4.03
CA ASN A 220 6.21 -19.92 -3.76
C ASN A 220 6.34 -20.78 -5.03
N ALA A 221 6.15 -22.08 -4.93
CA ALA A 221 6.29 -23.00 -6.06
C ALA A 221 5.39 -22.64 -7.25
N ARG A 222 4.16 -22.19 -6.98
CA ARG A 222 3.20 -21.78 -8.03
C ARG A 222 3.65 -20.54 -8.77
N VAL A 223 4.05 -19.49 -8.04
CA VAL A 223 4.59 -18.25 -8.63
C VAL A 223 5.88 -18.53 -9.39
N THR A 224 6.75 -19.39 -8.83
CA THR A 224 7.99 -19.82 -9.48
C THR A 224 7.72 -20.52 -10.81
N ALA A 225 6.77 -21.46 -10.84
CA ALA A 225 6.38 -22.17 -12.06
C ALA A 225 5.76 -21.25 -13.10
N ASP A 226 4.89 -20.32 -12.68
CA ASP A 226 4.26 -19.36 -13.59
C ASP A 226 5.31 -18.42 -14.21
N VAL A 227 6.19 -17.83 -13.41
CA VAL A 227 7.26 -16.96 -13.91
C VAL A 227 8.21 -17.75 -14.83
N ALA A 228 8.60 -18.98 -14.46
CA ALA A 228 9.46 -19.82 -15.29
C ALA A 228 8.81 -20.14 -16.64
N THR A 229 7.50 -20.43 -16.66
CA THR A 229 6.73 -20.66 -17.89
C THR A 229 6.72 -19.43 -18.80
N GLN A 230 6.57 -18.24 -18.22
CA GLN A 230 6.59 -16.97 -18.96
C GLN A 230 7.98 -16.65 -19.53
N LEU A 231 9.06 -17.05 -18.85
CA LEU A 231 10.44 -16.89 -19.32
C LEU A 231 10.79 -17.89 -20.43
N GLY A 232 10.21 -19.09 -20.40
CA GLY A 232 10.43 -20.17 -21.37
C GLY A 232 10.78 -21.51 -20.71
N GLU A 233 10.55 -22.61 -21.47
CA GLU A 233 10.67 -23.99 -20.97
C GLU A 233 12.08 -24.38 -20.46
N ALA A 234 13.13 -23.72 -20.93
CA ALA A 234 14.53 -23.98 -20.54
C ALA A 234 15.05 -23.06 -19.44
N THR A 235 14.16 -22.54 -18.57
CA THR A 235 14.55 -21.62 -17.49
C THR A 235 15.33 -22.34 -16.40
N LEU A 236 16.56 -21.86 -16.12
CA LEU A 236 17.35 -22.27 -14.96
C LEU A 236 16.78 -21.62 -13.69
N VAL A 237 16.21 -22.39 -12.79
CA VAL A 237 15.69 -21.91 -11.51
C VAL A 237 16.72 -22.17 -10.39
N LEU A 238 17.19 -21.10 -9.77
CA LEU A 238 18.12 -21.14 -8.62
C LEU A 238 17.37 -20.69 -7.37
N ARG A 239 17.04 -21.63 -6.52
CA ARG A 239 16.30 -21.41 -5.29
C ARG A 239 17.16 -21.80 -4.08
N GLY A 240 17.30 -20.88 -3.13
CA GLY A 240 18.03 -21.11 -1.88
C GLY A 240 17.15 -20.99 -0.64
N PRO A 241 17.71 -21.23 0.55
CA PRO A 241 16.99 -21.16 1.80
C PRO A 241 16.52 -19.74 2.08
N LEU A 242 15.32 -19.64 2.64
CA LEU A 242 14.68 -18.38 2.98
C LEU A 242 14.80 -18.04 4.48
N SER A 243 15.19 -19.01 5.30
CA SER A 243 15.42 -18.79 6.74
C SER A 243 16.53 -17.77 7.00
N ARG A 244 16.31 -16.88 7.97
CA ARG A 244 17.24 -15.79 8.34
C ARG A 244 17.69 -15.93 9.79
N ALA A 245 18.98 -16.28 9.97
CA ALA A 245 19.58 -16.49 11.29
C ALA A 245 19.65 -15.21 12.15
N SER A 246 19.70 -14.04 11.55
CA SER A 246 19.77 -12.75 12.26
C SER A 246 18.43 -12.28 12.85
N LEU A 247 17.30 -12.87 12.47
CA LEU A 247 15.99 -12.40 12.92
C LEU A 247 15.51 -13.17 14.16
N GLN A 248 15.16 -12.46 15.22
CA GLN A 248 14.45 -12.97 16.39
C GLN A 248 12.97 -12.54 16.27
N LEU A 249 12.11 -13.48 15.87
CA LEU A 249 10.68 -13.23 15.66
C LEU A 249 9.90 -13.42 16.96
N ALA A 250 8.96 -12.51 17.23
CA ALA A 250 8.06 -12.59 18.37
C ALA A 250 6.63 -12.22 18.00
N VAL A 251 5.67 -12.96 18.53
CA VAL A 251 4.25 -12.60 18.53
C VAL A 251 3.87 -12.22 19.96
N LEU A 252 3.32 -11.02 20.12
CA LEU A 252 2.82 -10.56 21.40
C LEU A 252 1.37 -11.04 21.60
N PRO A 253 0.87 -11.08 22.84
CA PRO A 253 -0.55 -11.29 23.10
C PRO A 253 -1.41 -10.26 22.37
N ALA A 254 -2.64 -10.65 22.00
CA ALA A 254 -3.59 -9.72 21.38
C ALA A 254 -3.91 -8.56 22.33
N MET A 255 -3.83 -7.34 21.84
CA MET A 255 -4.05 -6.11 22.58
C MET A 255 -5.16 -5.27 21.96
N ALA A 256 -5.80 -4.44 22.77
CA ALA A 256 -6.68 -3.40 22.26
C ALA A 256 -5.91 -2.41 21.36
N PRO A 257 -6.55 -1.79 20.36
CA PRO A 257 -5.86 -0.91 19.42
C PRO A 257 -5.03 0.21 20.09
N LEU A 258 -5.54 0.81 21.17
CA LEU A 258 -4.81 1.84 21.92
C LEU A 258 -3.61 1.29 22.70
N GLU A 259 -3.74 0.09 23.26
CA GLU A 259 -2.67 -0.58 23.99
C GLU A 259 -1.48 -0.91 23.08
N ARG A 260 -1.73 -1.25 21.82
CA ARG A 260 -0.66 -1.46 20.84
C ARG A 260 0.18 -0.19 20.62
N TYR A 261 -0.46 0.98 20.56
CA TYR A 261 0.24 2.26 20.45
C TYR A 261 1.05 2.57 21.71
N ALA A 262 0.46 2.34 22.87
CA ALA A 262 1.13 2.52 24.15
C ALA A 262 2.34 1.59 24.29
N TRP A 263 2.20 0.33 23.87
CA TRP A 263 3.31 -0.63 23.90
C TRP A 263 4.48 -0.16 23.03
N VAL A 264 4.22 0.28 21.80
CA VAL A 264 5.27 0.80 20.92
C VAL A 264 5.91 2.04 21.53
N ALA A 265 5.10 2.99 22.03
CA ALA A 265 5.63 4.19 22.68
C ALA A 265 6.52 3.85 23.86
N GLU A 266 6.13 2.90 24.73
CA GLU A 266 6.89 2.49 25.90
C GLU A 266 8.20 1.79 25.56
N HIS A 267 8.20 0.87 24.57
CA HIS A 267 9.35 0.00 24.27
C HIS A 267 10.30 0.56 23.20
N LEU A 268 9.86 1.53 22.39
CA LEU A 268 10.68 2.03 21.28
C LEU A 268 12.10 2.47 21.66
N PRO A 269 12.36 3.14 22.80
CA PRO A 269 13.71 3.53 23.19
C PRO A 269 14.64 2.35 23.44
N THR A 270 14.12 1.22 23.91
CA THR A 270 14.91 0.03 24.28
C THR A 270 15.15 -0.93 23.10
N LEU A 271 14.43 -0.75 21.98
CA LEU A 271 14.65 -1.54 20.78
C LEU A 271 16.06 -1.30 20.21
N PRO A 272 16.73 -2.32 19.62
CA PRO A 272 18.11 -2.19 19.16
C PRO A 272 18.25 -1.26 17.95
N GLY A 273 19.21 -0.35 17.96
CA GLY A 273 19.53 0.54 16.84
C GLY A 273 18.37 1.41 16.37
N SER A 274 18.21 1.56 15.07
CA SER A 274 17.07 2.19 14.41
C SER A 274 16.21 1.15 13.68
N GLY A 275 14.94 1.47 13.41
CA GLY A 275 14.03 0.48 12.82
C GLY A 275 12.79 1.06 12.16
N ILE A 276 11.88 0.16 11.82
CA ILE A 276 10.59 0.48 11.18
C ILE A 276 9.45 -0.05 12.04
N VAL A 277 8.44 0.79 12.25
CA VAL A 277 7.17 0.37 12.85
C VAL A 277 6.12 0.40 11.75
N TYR A 278 5.68 -0.78 11.30
CA TYR A 278 4.64 -0.89 10.30
C TYR A 278 3.25 -0.75 10.90
N VAL A 279 2.40 -0.01 10.20
CA VAL A 279 0.99 0.19 10.53
C VAL A 279 0.13 -0.11 9.31
N LEU A 280 -1.16 -0.43 9.53
CA LEU A 280 -2.06 -0.85 8.45
C LEU A 280 -2.64 0.33 7.66
N THR A 281 -2.80 1.51 8.27
CA THR A 281 -3.42 2.67 7.63
C THR A 281 -2.52 3.91 7.64
N VAL A 282 -2.76 4.82 6.71
CA VAL A 282 -2.05 6.12 6.68
C VAL A 282 -2.34 6.95 7.93
N ALA A 283 -3.57 6.88 8.46
CA ALA A 283 -3.94 7.59 9.68
C ALA A 283 -3.14 7.13 10.91
N ASP A 284 -2.84 5.83 11.00
CA ASP A 284 -2.05 5.28 12.08
C ASP A 284 -0.61 5.81 12.09
N THR A 285 -0.06 6.20 10.94
CA THR A 285 1.32 6.73 10.88
C THR A 285 1.46 7.99 11.71
N ALA A 286 0.56 8.94 11.56
CA ALA A 286 0.57 10.21 12.30
C ALA A 286 0.24 9.98 13.78
N ARG A 287 -0.83 9.22 14.08
CA ARG A 287 -1.28 8.96 15.44
C ARG A 287 -0.25 8.24 16.29
N LEU A 288 0.42 7.24 15.75
CA LEU A 288 1.44 6.52 16.49
C LEU A 288 2.68 7.40 16.73
N VAL A 289 3.06 8.25 15.77
CA VAL A 289 4.10 9.27 15.99
C VAL A 289 3.71 10.21 17.15
N ASP A 290 2.47 10.67 17.16
CA ASP A 290 1.97 11.55 18.23
C ASP A 290 1.90 10.83 19.58
N ALA A 291 1.50 9.56 19.60
CA ALA A 291 1.52 8.72 20.80
C ALA A 291 2.95 8.55 21.36
N ILE A 292 3.93 8.30 20.51
CA ILE A 292 5.34 8.19 20.91
C ILE A 292 5.85 9.52 21.47
N ARG A 293 5.56 10.63 20.79
CA ARG A 293 5.95 11.97 21.25
C ARG A 293 5.23 12.41 22.52
N ALA A 294 4.03 11.93 22.77
CA ALA A 294 3.32 12.18 24.02
C ALA A 294 4.06 11.62 25.24
N VAL A 295 4.76 10.50 25.05
CA VAL A 295 5.51 9.82 26.12
C VAL A 295 6.93 10.36 26.26
N HIS A 296 7.61 10.66 25.14
CA HIS A 296 9.05 10.99 25.12
C HIS A 296 9.37 12.46 24.82
N GLY A 297 8.37 13.28 24.56
CA GLY A 297 8.52 14.67 24.19
C GLY A 297 8.44 14.91 22.67
N PRO A 298 8.15 16.17 22.26
CA PRO A 298 7.84 16.54 20.88
C PRO A 298 9.02 16.31 19.92
N ASP A 299 10.24 16.41 20.42
CA ASP A 299 11.48 16.30 19.62
C ASP A 299 12.00 14.86 19.49
N TYR A 300 11.28 13.87 20.04
CA TYR A 300 11.70 12.48 19.92
C TYR A 300 11.85 12.07 18.45
N PRO A 301 12.98 11.44 18.04
CA PRO A 301 13.35 11.27 16.64
C PRO A 301 12.58 10.14 15.95
N VAL A 302 11.30 10.38 15.68
CA VAL A 302 10.41 9.50 14.91
C VAL A 302 9.65 10.30 13.86
N ALA A 303 9.31 9.67 12.74
CA ALA A 303 8.53 10.31 11.68
C ALA A 303 7.54 9.32 11.05
N GLY A 304 6.41 9.85 10.53
CA GLY A 304 5.44 9.08 9.77
C GLY A 304 5.85 8.99 8.29
N TYR A 305 5.65 7.82 7.67
CA TYR A 305 5.97 7.59 6.27
C TYR A 305 4.81 6.90 5.54
N SER A 306 4.36 7.49 4.44
CA SER A 306 3.30 6.91 3.60
C SER A 306 3.49 7.26 2.12
N GLY A 307 2.79 6.54 1.23
CA GLY A 307 2.84 6.79 -0.20
C GLY A 307 2.26 8.13 -0.64
N GLY A 308 1.50 8.80 0.23
CA GLY A 308 0.93 10.13 -0.03
C GLY A 308 1.89 11.30 0.22
N LEU A 309 3.06 11.05 0.81
CA LEU A 309 4.08 12.08 1.00
C LEU A 309 4.73 12.48 -0.33
N PRO A 310 5.14 13.77 -0.49
CA PRO A 310 5.98 14.20 -1.61
C PRO A 310 7.24 13.34 -1.74
N VAL A 311 7.75 13.21 -2.97
CA VAL A 311 8.93 12.36 -3.26
C VAL A 311 10.13 12.81 -2.44
N GLU A 312 10.39 14.11 -2.43
CA GLU A 312 11.53 14.74 -1.73
C GLU A 312 11.47 14.49 -0.21
N GLU A 313 10.27 14.51 0.36
CA GLU A 313 10.08 14.24 1.79
C GLU A 313 10.30 12.75 2.10
N ARG A 314 9.86 11.85 1.24
CA ARG A 314 10.13 10.41 1.39
C ARG A 314 11.63 10.14 1.36
N GLU A 315 12.35 10.71 0.39
CA GLU A 315 13.80 10.58 0.25
C GLU A 315 14.53 11.11 1.49
N ARG A 316 14.14 12.29 1.97
CA ARG A 316 14.70 12.89 3.19
C ARG A 316 14.54 12.00 4.41
N LEU A 317 13.38 11.36 4.57
CA LEU A 317 13.08 10.45 5.68
C LEU A 317 13.84 9.12 5.56
N GLU A 318 13.95 8.58 4.36
CA GLU A 318 14.73 7.37 4.07
C GLU A 318 16.21 7.58 4.38
N ASP A 319 16.77 8.70 3.97
CA ASP A 319 18.16 9.09 4.28
C ASP A 319 18.35 9.35 5.78
N ALA A 320 17.37 9.97 6.45
CA ALA A 320 17.43 10.18 7.89
C ALA A 320 17.46 8.86 8.68
N LEU A 321 16.70 7.85 8.24
CA LEU A 321 16.73 6.52 8.85
C LEU A 321 18.04 5.80 8.50
N ARG A 322 18.52 5.90 7.25
CA ARG A 322 19.78 5.29 6.80
C ARG A 322 20.97 5.78 7.62
N ASP A 323 21.00 7.08 7.90
CA ASP A 323 22.09 7.75 8.65
C ASP A 323 21.92 7.66 10.17
N ASN A 324 20.92 6.90 10.67
CA ASN A 324 20.60 6.81 12.10
C ASN A 324 20.27 8.17 12.76
N ARG A 325 19.80 9.15 11.98
CA ARG A 325 19.35 10.45 12.50
C ARG A 325 17.97 10.39 13.15
N ILE A 326 17.22 9.34 12.85
CA ILE A 326 15.94 9.05 13.50
C ILE A 326 15.93 7.61 14.04
N LYS A 327 15.20 7.42 15.14
CA LYS A 327 15.04 6.12 15.81
C LYS A 327 14.17 5.18 15.01
N ALA A 328 13.06 5.69 14.47
CA ALA A 328 12.13 4.88 13.70
C ALA A 328 11.36 5.70 12.65
N LEU A 329 11.01 5.01 11.55
CA LEU A 329 9.90 5.39 10.70
C LEU A 329 8.65 4.59 11.09
N VAL A 330 7.54 5.30 11.33
CA VAL A 330 6.21 4.71 11.43
C VAL A 330 5.61 4.70 10.03
N ALA A 331 5.52 3.53 9.41
CA ALA A 331 5.29 3.43 7.97
C ALA A 331 4.13 2.50 7.62
N THR A 332 3.42 2.81 6.54
CA THR A 332 2.58 1.83 5.86
C THR A 332 3.43 0.91 4.98
N SER A 333 2.80 -0.05 4.28
CA SER A 333 3.46 -0.87 3.26
C SER A 333 4.11 -0.05 2.12
N ALA A 334 3.92 1.27 2.06
CA ALA A 334 4.61 2.16 1.13
C ALA A 334 6.14 2.17 1.31
N LEU A 335 6.64 1.95 2.55
CA LEU A 335 8.06 1.65 2.81
C LEU A 335 8.27 0.12 2.65
N GLY A 336 7.66 -0.46 1.64
CA GLY A 336 7.57 -1.90 1.46
C GLY A 336 8.75 -2.48 0.71
N MET A 337 8.98 -2.14 -0.53
CA MET A 337 10.06 -2.69 -1.35
C MET A 337 11.15 -1.64 -1.59
N GLY A 338 12.38 -2.05 -1.83
CA GLY A 338 13.45 -1.19 -2.30
C GLY A 338 14.25 -0.41 -1.25
N TYR A 339 13.81 -0.30 0.00
CA TYR A 339 14.62 0.34 1.04
C TYR A 339 15.64 -0.66 1.62
N ASP A 340 16.91 -0.30 1.59
CA ASP A 340 18.01 -1.10 2.13
C ASP A 340 18.79 -0.33 3.21
N LYS A 341 18.86 -0.95 4.40
CA LYS A 341 19.67 -0.48 5.52
C LYS A 341 20.29 -1.70 6.21
N PRO A 342 21.61 -1.93 6.07
CA PRO A 342 22.25 -3.15 6.60
C PRO A 342 22.13 -3.32 8.10
N ASP A 343 22.20 -2.24 8.85
CA ASP A 343 22.17 -2.19 10.32
C ASP A 343 20.77 -1.91 10.90
N LEU A 344 19.68 -2.22 10.16
CA LEU A 344 18.32 -2.07 10.69
C LEU A 344 18.08 -3.06 11.84
N GLY A 345 17.95 -2.53 13.07
CA GLY A 345 17.96 -3.32 14.30
C GLY A 345 16.61 -3.94 14.67
N PHE A 346 15.50 -3.34 14.23
CA PHE A 346 14.17 -3.87 14.53
C PHE A 346 13.15 -3.59 13.46
N VAL A 347 12.11 -4.44 13.45
CA VAL A 347 10.84 -4.23 12.74
C VAL A 347 9.69 -4.61 13.66
N VAL A 348 8.75 -3.69 13.89
CA VAL A 348 7.55 -3.94 14.68
C VAL A 348 6.30 -3.72 13.83
N HIS A 349 5.33 -4.63 13.92
CA HIS A 349 4.05 -4.49 13.23
C HIS A 349 2.93 -4.20 14.23
N VAL A 350 2.26 -3.08 14.06
CA VAL A 350 1.00 -2.74 14.75
C VAL A 350 -0.16 -3.21 13.87
N GLY A 351 -0.52 -4.47 14.04
CA GLY A 351 -1.36 -5.23 13.11
C GLY A 351 -0.54 -5.91 12.01
N ALA A 352 -0.83 -7.18 11.75
CA ALA A 352 -0.13 -7.96 10.74
C ALA A 352 -0.71 -7.71 9.34
N PRO A 353 0.11 -7.75 8.27
CA PRO A 353 -0.41 -7.81 6.91
C PRO A 353 -1.13 -9.15 6.66
N PRO A 354 -2.07 -9.22 5.70
CA PRO A 354 -2.86 -10.43 5.43
C PRO A 354 -2.07 -11.56 4.74
N SER A 355 -0.85 -11.30 4.32
CA SER A 355 -0.02 -12.23 3.55
C SER A 355 1.29 -12.52 4.27
N PRO A 356 1.65 -13.80 4.48
CA PRO A 356 2.94 -14.19 5.02
C PRO A 356 4.11 -13.75 4.13
N VAL A 357 3.86 -13.64 2.83
CA VAL A 357 4.83 -13.17 1.84
C VAL A 357 5.13 -11.68 2.06
N ALA A 358 4.08 -10.85 2.18
CA ALA A 358 4.25 -9.44 2.50
C ALA A 358 4.92 -9.23 3.86
N TYR A 359 4.54 -10.02 4.85
CA TYR A 359 5.16 -10.00 6.17
C TYR A 359 6.66 -10.36 6.09
N TYR A 360 7.00 -11.46 5.40
CA TYR A 360 8.39 -11.88 5.20
C TYR A 360 9.25 -10.81 4.51
N GLN A 361 8.70 -10.12 3.51
CA GLN A 361 9.40 -9.00 2.85
C GLN A 361 9.67 -7.83 3.79
N GLN A 362 8.71 -7.51 4.66
CA GLN A 362 8.84 -6.41 5.62
C GLN A 362 9.82 -6.73 6.73
N VAL A 363 9.72 -7.90 7.36
CA VAL A 363 10.65 -8.32 8.41
C VAL A 363 12.07 -8.60 7.88
N GLY A 364 12.17 -9.04 6.61
CA GLY A 364 13.43 -9.28 5.92
C GLY A 364 14.28 -8.03 5.66
N ARG A 365 13.80 -6.84 6.01
CA ARG A 365 14.58 -5.59 5.98
C ARG A 365 15.56 -5.50 7.11
N ALA A 366 15.19 -6.03 8.30
CA ALA A 366 16.04 -6.04 9.46
C ALA A 366 17.17 -7.08 9.36
N GLY A 367 18.23 -6.87 10.08
CA GLY A 367 19.29 -7.84 10.30
C GLY A 367 20.07 -8.25 9.04
N ARG A 368 20.26 -7.38 8.07
CA ARG A 368 21.00 -7.72 6.84
C ARG A 368 22.50 -7.73 7.00
N GLY A 369 23.04 -6.75 7.74
CA GLY A 369 24.46 -6.58 8.01
C GLY A 369 24.81 -6.67 9.51
N ILE A 370 23.89 -7.16 10.34
CA ILE A 370 24.09 -7.36 11.77
C ILE A 370 23.62 -8.77 12.17
N ASP A 371 24.18 -9.30 13.23
CA ASP A 371 23.92 -10.68 13.67
C ASP A 371 22.60 -10.87 14.39
N HIS A 372 21.99 -9.77 14.86
CA HIS A 372 20.74 -9.80 15.60
C HIS A 372 19.83 -8.61 15.26
N ALA A 373 18.56 -8.90 14.97
CA ALA A 373 17.50 -7.90 14.82
C ALA A 373 16.19 -8.41 15.46
N ALA A 374 15.54 -7.55 16.21
CA ALA A 374 14.29 -7.86 16.90
C ALA A 374 13.08 -7.61 15.97
N VAL A 375 12.19 -8.60 15.87
CA VAL A 375 10.98 -8.50 15.04
C VAL A 375 9.76 -8.85 15.88
N GLY A 376 8.81 -7.90 15.97
CA GLY A 376 7.60 -8.11 16.74
C GLY A 376 6.33 -7.85 15.95
N VAL A 377 5.27 -8.58 16.28
CA VAL A 377 3.91 -8.26 15.81
C VAL A 377 2.94 -8.16 16.97
N LEU A 378 2.15 -7.09 16.96
CA LEU A 378 1.11 -6.78 17.93
C LEU A 378 -0.26 -7.04 17.28
N PRO A 379 -0.86 -8.22 17.44
CA PRO A 379 -2.14 -8.56 16.83
C PRO A 379 -3.32 -7.87 17.51
N SER A 380 -4.42 -7.75 16.76
CA SER A 380 -5.72 -7.30 17.28
C SER A 380 -6.84 -8.06 16.58
N GLY A 381 -7.95 -8.26 17.27
CA GLY A 381 -9.16 -8.82 16.67
C GLY A 381 -9.73 -7.98 15.52
N ALA A 382 -9.36 -6.69 15.42
CA ALA A 382 -9.77 -5.82 14.33
C ALA A 382 -9.01 -6.06 13.00
N ASP A 383 -7.89 -6.77 13.03
CA ASP A 383 -7.01 -6.96 11.87
C ASP A 383 -7.72 -7.77 10.75
N THR A 384 -8.59 -8.71 11.10
CA THR A 384 -9.33 -9.56 10.13
C THR A 384 -10.25 -8.74 9.21
N GLY A 385 -10.90 -7.69 9.72
CA GLY A 385 -11.72 -6.81 8.88
C GLY A 385 -10.91 -6.02 7.86
N VAL A 386 -9.68 -5.66 8.20
CA VAL A 386 -8.74 -5.02 7.26
C VAL A 386 -8.28 -6.02 6.20
N TRP A 387 -8.04 -7.27 6.58
CA TRP A 387 -7.65 -8.34 5.65
C TRP A 387 -8.75 -8.67 4.64
N ASP A 388 -10.01 -8.76 5.07
CA ASP A 388 -11.15 -8.97 4.17
C ASP A 388 -11.30 -7.83 3.16
N TYR A 389 -11.09 -6.59 3.60
CA TYR A 389 -11.07 -5.44 2.70
C TYR A 389 -9.95 -5.56 1.65
N TYR A 390 -8.71 -5.87 2.05
CA TYR A 390 -7.61 -6.07 1.11
C TYR A 390 -7.83 -7.27 0.18
N ALA A 391 -8.47 -8.34 0.67
CA ALA A 391 -8.74 -9.51 -0.16
C ALA A 391 -9.70 -9.21 -1.32
N THR A 392 -10.67 -8.30 -1.13
CA THR A 392 -11.76 -8.05 -2.08
C THR A 392 -11.63 -6.74 -2.86
N SER A 393 -11.01 -5.70 -2.27
CA SER A 393 -11.01 -4.32 -2.81
C SER A 393 -10.36 -4.17 -4.19
N THR A 394 -9.42 -5.05 -4.55
CA THR A 394 -8.72 -5.01 -5.84
C THR A 394 -9.35 -5.89 -6.91
N LEU A 395 -10.36 -6.71 -6.56
CA LEU A 395 -11.03 -7.54 -7.55
C LEU A 395 -11.99 -6.71 -8.41
N PRO A 396 -12.10 -7.02 -9.72
CA PRO A 396 -13.04 -6.33 -10.59
C PRO A 396 -14.48 -6.74 -10.25
N ASP A 397 -15.37 -5.76 -10.27
CA ASP A 397 -16.80 -6.00 -10.21
C ASP A 397 -17.35 -6.16 -11.64
N PRO A 398 -17.97 -7.30 -12.00
CA PRO A 398 -18.42 -7.57 -13.36
C PRO A 398 -19.44 -6.53 -13.85
N ARG A 399 -20.34 -6.04 -12.99
CA ARG A 399 -21.34 -5.03 -13.38
C ARG A 399 -20.69 -3.70 -13.67
N GLN A 400 -19.73 -3.29 -12.83
CA GLN A 400 -19.00 -2.04 -13.07
C GLN A 400 -18.13 -2.12 -14.32
N CYS A 401 -17.50 -3.28 -14.59
CA CYS A 401 -16.75 -3.51 -15.83
C CYS A 401 -17.66 -3.39 -17.06
N GLU A 402 -18.85 -4.02 -17.04
CA GLU A 402 -19.85 -3.94 -18.11
C GLU A 402 -20.33 -2.49 -18.33
N GLN A 403 -20.57 -1.74 -17.25
CA GLN A 403 -20.94 -0.33 -17.33
C GLN A 403 -19.85 0.53 -18.00
N ILE A 404 -18.59 0.31 -17.64
CA ILE A 404 -17.44 1.03 -18.24
C ILE A 404 -17.32 0.66 -19.73
N LEU A 405 -17.40 -0.63 -20.08
CA LEU A 405 -17.34 -1.09 -21.46
C LEU A 405 -18.51 -0.52 -22.29
N GLY A 406 -19.71 -0.49 -21.73
CA GLY A 406 -20.89 0.13 -22.36
C GLY A 406 -20.71 1.63 -22.60
N ALA A 407 -20.15 2.35 -21.63
CA ALA A 407 -19.85 3.77 -21.77
C ALA A 407 -18.79 4.05 -22.84
N LEU A 408 -17.75 3.22 -22.93
CA LEU A 408 -16.71 3.30 -23.96
C LEU A 408 -17.25 2.93 -25.35
N ALA A 409 -18.11 1.93 -25.45
CA ALA A 409 -18.71 1.51 -26.72
C ALA A 409 -19.72 2.53 -27.28
N ALA A 410 -20.36 3.34 -26.42
CA ALA A 410 -21.29 4.37 -26.81
C ALA A 410 -20.64 5.59 -27.48
N GLN A 411 -19.31 5.74 -27.37
CA GLN A 411 -18.58 6.87 -27.93
C GLN A 411 -17.31 6.36 -28.65
N PRO A 412 -17.14 6.67 -29.95
CA PRO A 412 -15.97 6.21 -30.70
C PRO A 412 -14.67 6.92 -30.31
N GLU A 413 -14.76 8.07 -29.65
CA GLU A 413 -13.62 8.89 -29.25
C GLU A 413 -13.05 8.44 -27.90
N PRO A 414 -11.72 8.57 -27.68
CA PRO A 414 -11.11 8.20 -26.40
C PRO A 414 -11.72 8.94 -25.20
N GLN A 415 -12.07 8.20 -24.16
CA GLN A 415 -12.70 8.75 -22.96
C GLN A 415 -11.70 8.92 -21.83
N SER A 416 -11.69 10.11 -21.19
CA SER A 416 -10.92 10.32 -19.98
C SER A 416 -11.55 9.59 -18.77
N VAL A 417 -10.74 9.27 -17.75
CA VAL A 417 -11.26 8.70 -16.49
C VAL A 417 -12.34 9.57 -15.86
N VAL A 418 -12.19 10.89 -15.96
CA VAL A 418 -13.17 11.85 -15.42
C VAL A 418 -14.50 11.78 -16.19
N ALA A 419 -14.45 11.62 -17.52
CA ALA A 419 -15.65 11.44 -18.32
C ALA A 419 -16.37 10.12 -18.00
N LEU A 420 -15.61 9.04 -17.81
CA LEU A 420 -16.14 7.74 -17.40
C LEU A 420 -16.74 7.77 -15.98
N GLU A 421 -16.09 8.43 -15.02
CA GLU A 421 -16.66 8.67 -13.69
C GLU A 421 -18.02 9.39 -13.79
N ALA A 422 -18.09 10.43 -14.62
CA ALA A 422 -19.31 11.21 -14.80
C ALA A 422 -20.44 10.43 -15.49
N SER A 423 -20.12 9.57 -16.46
CA SER A 423 -21.10 8.80 -17.23
C SER A 423 -21.58 7.54 -16.54
N THR A 424 -20.69 6.84 -15.81
CA THR A 424 -21.00 5.56 -15.15
C THR A 424 -21.48 5.73 -13.71
N GLY A 425 -21.16 6.85 -13.06
CA GLY A 425 -21.41 7.04 -11.64
C GLY A 425 -20.45 6.26 -10.71
N ILE A 426 -19.43 5.61 -11.26
CA ILE A 426 -18.42 4.85 -10.49
C ILE A 426 -17.33 5.80 -10.02
N ARG A 427 -16.88 5.68 -8.77
CA ARG A 427 -15.77 6.51 -8.23
C ARG A 427 -14.50 6.38 -9.07
N ARG A 428 -13.81 7.51 -9.26
CA ARG A 428 -12.62 7.62 -10.10
C ARG A 428 -11.57 6.52 -9.85
N GLY A 429 -11.17 6.29 -8.61
CA GLY A 429 -10.17 5.25 -8.30
C GLY A 429 -10.65 3.83 -8.66
N ARG A 430 -11.97 3.60 -8.61
CA ARG A 430 -12.56 2.34 -9.01
C ARG A 430 -12.58 2.19 -10.54
N VAL A 431 -12.90 3.27 -11.27
CA VAL A 431 -12.81 3.33 -12.74
C VAL A 431 -11.37 3.05 -13.19
N GLU A 432 -10.38 3.69 -12.58
CA GLU A 432 -8.97 3.48 -12.91
C GLU A 432 -8.54 2.02 -12.70
N LEU A 433 -8.98 1.40 -11.61
CA LEU A 433 -8.70 -0.01 -11.33
C LEU A 433 -9.33 -0.93 -12.38
N MET A 434 -10.63 -0.74 -12.69
CA MET A 434 -11.33 -1.55 -13.69
C MET A 434 -10.71 -1.40 -15.07
N LEU A 435 -10.36 -0.19 -15.50
CA LEU A 435 -9.69 0.06 -16.77
C LEU A 435 -8.35 -0.66 -16.89
N LYS A 436 -7.57 -0.69 -15.81
CA LYS A 436 -6.30 -1.44 -15.78
C LYS A 436 -6.53 -2.95 -15.93
N GLN A 437 -7.53 -3.49 -15.25
CA GLN A 437 -7.89 -4.91 -15.36
C GLN A 437 -8.38 -5.25 -16.78
N LEU A 438 -9.31 -4.47 -17.30
CA LEU A 438 -9.84 -4.64 -18.67
C LEU A 438 -8.75 -4.49 -19.74
N ALA A 439 -7.75 -3.65 -19.51
CA ALA A 439 -6.60 -3.51 -20.42
C ALA A 439 -5.71 -4.76 -20.42
N VAL A 440 -5.52 -5.38 -19.27
CA VAL A 440 -4.82 -6.67 -19.14
C VAL A 440 -5.54 -7.75 -19.96
N GLU A 441 -6.87 -7.78 -19.92
CA GLU A 441 -7.70 -8.71 -20.67
C GLU A 441 -7.92 -8.27 -22.13
N ARG A 442 -7.28 -7.15 -22.54
CA ARG A 442 -7.35 -6.58 -23.89
C ARG A 442 -8.77 -6.18 -24.33
N ALA A 443 -9.67 -5.96 -23.41
CA ALA A 443 -11.03 -5.46 -23.68
C ALA A 443 -11.04 -3.94 -23.94
N VAL A 444 -10.09 -3.22 -23.33
CA VAL A 444 -9.86 -1.79 -23.56
C VAL A 444 -8.40 -1.53 -23.91
N SER A 445 -8.14 -0.40 -24.57
CA SER A 445 -6.78 0.10 -24.81
C SER A 445 -6.66 1.55 -24.37
N ARG A 446 -5.45 1.94 -23.95
CA ARG A 446 -5.13 3.32 -23.63
C ARG A 446 -4.55 4.00 -24.85
N GLU A 447 -5.20 5.06 -25.29
CA GLU A 447 -4.72 5.99 -26.32
C GLU A 447 -4.08 7.23 -25.67
N VAL A 448 -3.53 8.14 -26.49
CA VAL A 448 -2.91 9.38 -26.00
C VAL A 448 -3.91 10.23 -25.22
N ASP A 449 -5.14 10.33 -25.73
CA ASP A 449 -6.19 11.21 -25.19
C ASP A 449 -7.17 10.52 -24.23
N GLY A 450 -7.02 9.20 -24.01
CA GLY A 450 -7.94 8.50 -23.11
C GLY A 450 -7.98 6.99 -23.32
N TRP A 451 -9.14 6.41 -23.06
CA TRP A 451 -9.41 4.97 -23.14
C TRP A 451 -10.45 4.67 -24.20
N VAL A 452 -10.27 3.58 -24.93
CA VAL A 452 -11.20 3.07 -25.94
C VAL A 452 -11.50 1.59 -25.73
N ALA A 453 -12.69 1.15 -26.10
CA ALA A 453 -13.01 -0.26 -26.18
C ALA A 453 -12.34 -0.85 -27.44
N THR A 454 -11.73 -2.05 -27.31
CA THR A 454 -11.06 -2.72 -28.44
C THR A 454 -12.02 -3.46 -29.39
N GLY A 455 -13.30 -3.55 -29.02
CA GLY A 455 -14.29 -4.34 -29.74
C GLY A 455 -14.21 -5.85 -29.48
N ARG A 456 -13.27 -6.31 -28.66
CA ARG A 456 -13.23 -7.72 -28.20
C ARG A 456 -14.38 -7.97 -27.23
N SER A 457 -15.05 -9.11 -27.37
CA SER A 457 -16.02 -9.56 -26.38
C SER A 457 -15.31 -9.83 -25.06
N TRP A 458 -15.78 -9.18 -24.02
CA TRP A 458 -15.29 -9.40 -22.65
C TRP A 458 -16.26 -10.32 -21.89
N ARG A 459 -15.70 -11.21 -21.11
CA ARG A 459 -16.45 -12.10 -20.21
C ARG A 459 -15.71 -12.21 -18.90
N TYR A 460 -16.42 -11.99 -17.80
CA TYR A 460 -15.87 -12.17 -16.46
C TYR A 460 -15.49 -13.63 -16.20
N ASP A 461 -14.21 -13.86 -15.92
CA ASP A 461 -13.71 -15.20 -15.56
C ASP A 461 -13.86 -15.42 -14.05
N ALA A 462 -15.04 -15.83 -13.63
CA ALA A 462 -15.35 -16.08 -12.23
C ALA A 462 -14.39 -17.11 -11.60
N ALA A 463 -14.04 -18.17 -12.32
CA ALA A 463 -13.17 -19.23 -11.80
C ALA A 463 -11.75 -18.69 -11.49
N HIS A 464 -11.24 -17.81 -12.35
CA HIS A 464 -9.95 -17.14 -12.14
C HIS A 464 -9.97 -16.26 -10.90
N TYR A 465 -10.96 -15.35 -10.77
CA TYR A 465 -11.04 -14.42 -9.64
C TYR A 465 -11.40 -15.10 -8.32
N ASP A 466 -12.24 -16.11 -8.32
CA ASP A 466 -12.51 -16.96 -7.16
C ASP A 466 -11.24 -17.70 -6.71
N GLY A 467 -10.42 -18.14 -7.65
CA GLY A 467 -9.10 -18.73 -7.37
C GLY A 467 -8.15 -17.76 -6.67
N ILE A 468 -8.12 -16.48 -7.12
CA ILE A 468 -7.32 -15.42 -6.48
C ILE A 468 -7.83 -15.17 -5.05
N LEU A 469 -9.14 -15.01 -4.87
CA LEU A 469 -9.74 -14.78 -3.56
C LEU A 469 -9.45 -15.93 -2.59
N ALA A 470 -9.61 -17.18 -3.06
CA ALA A 470 -9.30 -18.37 -2.27
C ALA A 470 -7.80 -18.42 -1.89
N GLY A 471 -6.90 -17.98 -2.79
CA GLY A 471 -5.48 -17.82 -2.51
C GLY A 471 -5.22 -16.84 -1.37
N ARG A 472 -5.78 -15.64 -1.46
CA ARG A 472 -5.65 -14.58 -0.44
C ARG A 472 -6.20 -15.03 0.93
N ARG A 473 -7.34 -15.73 0.95
CA ARG A 473 -7.92 -16.29 2.19
C ARG A 473 -7.02 -17.37 2.80
N ARG A 474 -6.37 -18.21 1.98
CA ARG A 474 -5.37 -19.17 2.50
C ARG A 474 -4.17 -18.46 3.11
N GLU A 475 -3.65 -17.40 2.50
CA GLU A 475 -2.57 -16.61 3.06
C GLU A 475 -2.97 -15.95 4.39
N ALA A 476 -4.18 -15.38 4.47
CA ALA A 476 -4.72 -14.84 5.71
C ALA A 476 -4.85 -15.91 6.81
N ALA A 477 -5.25 -17.15 6.46
CA ALA A 477 -5.29 -18.26 7.40
C ALA A 477 -3.88 -18.62 7.93
N ILE A 478 -2.85 -18.63 7.08
CA ILE A 478 -1.46 -18.84 7.51
C ILE A 478 -1.03 -17.73 8.48
N MET A 479 -1.40 -16.47 8.22
CA MET A 479 -1.11 -15.38 9.15
C MET A 479 -1.87 -15.52 10.47
N THR A 480 -3.10 -16.05 10.45
CA THR A 480 -3.84 -16.38 11.69
C THR A 480 -3.09 -17.42 12.51
N ASP A 481 -2.60 -18.49 11.87
CA ASP A 481 -1.78 -19.53 12.54
C ASP A 481 -0.46 -18.96 13.06
N TYR A 482 0.17 -18.06 12.32
CA TYR A 482 1.37 -17.35 12.74
C TYR A 482 1.12 -16.53 14.01
N LEU A 483 0.03 -15.76 14.05
CA LEU A 483 -0.35 -14.94 15.20
C LEU A 483 -0.80 -15.75 16.40
N ALA A 484 -1.30 -16.97 16.20
CA ALA A 484 -1.62 -17.90 17.27
C ALA A 484 -0.37 -18.47 17.97
N GLY A 485 0.82 -18.38 17.35
CA GLY A 485 2.05 -18.86 17.94
C GLY A 485 2.07 -20.37 18.22
N SER A 486 1.40 -21.18 17.40
CA SER A 486 1.25 -22.62 17.61
C SER A 486 2.48 -23.44 17.20
N ARG A 487 3.34 -22.87 16.35
CA ARG A 487 4.59 -23.50 15.87
C ARG A 487 5.65 -22.44 15.59
N CYS A 488 6.88 -22.88 15.28
CA CYS A 488 7.99 -21.98 14.98
C CYS A 488 7.60 -20.93 13.95
N LEU A 489 7.80 -19.64 14.29
CA LEU A 489 7.40 -18.52 13.46
C LEU A 489 8.19 -18.44 12.14
N MET A 490 9.50 -18.71 12.17
CA MET A 490 10.34 -18.71 10.97
C MET A 490 10.00 -19.90 10.06
N GLU A 491 9.73 -21.07 10.63
CA GLU A 491 9.30 -22.26 9.89
C GLU A 491 7.99 -22.00 9.14
N LEU A 492 6.98 -21.40 9.79
CA LEU A 492 5.72 -21.03 9.14
C LEU A 492 5.94 -20.10 7.94
N LEU A 493 6.78 -19.08 8.08
CA LEU A 493 7.10 -18.16 6.99
C LEU A 493 7.84 -18.87 5.85
N ALA A 494 8.85 -19.69 6.16
CA ALA A 494 9.60 -20.44 5.17
C ALA A 494 8.71 -21.45 4.43
N MET A 495 7.85 -22.19 5.15
CA MET A 495 6.86 -23.10 4.54
C MET A 495 5.86 -22.39 3.64
N SER A 496 5.42 -21.18 3.99
CA SER A 496 4.48 -20.40 3.15
C SER A 496 5.07 -19.99 1.80
N LEU A 497 6.39 -20.03 1.71
CA LEU A 497 7.17 -19.77 0.49
C LEU A 497 7.72 -21.05 -0.13
N ASP A 498 7.26 -22.24 0.32
CA ASP A 498 7.68 -23.57 -0.16
C ASP A 498 9.22 -23.77 -0.06
N ASP A 499 9.83 -23.27 1.03
CA ASP A 499 11.23 -23.53 1.34
C ASP A 499 11.40 -25.00 1.74
N PRO A 500 12.17 -25.81 0.99
CA PRO A 500 12.35 -27.22 1.31
C PRO A 500 13.13 -27.45 2.61
N ASP A 501 13.92 -26.48 3.05
CA ASP A 501 14.74 -26.52 4.25
C ASP A 501 14.03 -25.90 5.47
N ALA A 502 12.72 -25.64 5.37
CA ALA A 502 11.94 -25.05 6.46
C ALA A 502 11.96 -25.96 7.70
N GLY A 503 12.34 -25.39 8.84
CA GLY A 503 12.41 -26.10 10.11
C GLY A 503 12.48 -25.14 11.31
N PRO A 504 12.44 -25.70 12.56
CA PRO A 504 12.47 -24.91 13.77
C PRO A 504 13.73 -24.04 13.88
N CYS A 505 13.53 -22.71 14.09
CA CYS A 505 14.66 -21.77 14.14
C CYS A 505 15.39 -21.70 15.47
N GLY A 506 14.82 -22.24 16.57
CA GLY A 506 15.39 -22.26 17.91
C GLY A 506 15.45 -20.92 18.65
N ARG A 507 14.96 -19.79 18.05
CA ARG A 507 15.17 -18.45 18.59
C ARG A 507 13.92 -17.56 18.62
N CYS A 508 12.84 -17.90 17.93
CA CYS A 508 11.61 -17.13 18.00
C CYS A 508 10.90 -17.32 19.33
N SER A 509 9.97 -16.43 19.68
CA SER A 509 9.23 -16.50 20.94
C SER A 509 8.55 -17.84 21.20
N VAL A 510 8.16 -18.57 20.16
CA VAL A 510 7.56 -19.90 20.27
C VAL A 510 8.61 -20.96 20.58
N CYS A 511 9.76 -20.94 19.91
CA CYS A 511 10.84 -21.91 20.17
C CYS A 511 11.47 -21.74 21.56
N THR A 512 11.58 -20.51 22.03
CA THR A 512 12.17 -20.18 23.34
C THR A 512 11.17 -20.22 24.50
N GLY A 513 9.86 -20.13 24.17
CA GLY A 513 8.80 -19.96 25.18
C GLY A 513 8.80 -18.59 25.88
N ALA A 514 9.56 -17.61 25.37
CA ALA A 514 9.73 -16.29 25.97
C ALA A 514 9.79 -15.18 24.90
N LEU A 515 9.33 -13.99 25.26
CA LEU A 515 9.54 -12.78 24.45
C LEU A 515 11.02 -12.37 24.48
N PRO A 516 11.48 -11.56 23.51
CA PRO A 516 12.81 -10.94 23.56
C PRO A 516 13.03 -10.18 24.88
N ASP A 517 14.29 -10.11 25.32
CA ASP A 517 14.65 -9.43 26.56
C ASP A 517 14.16 -7.98 26.60
N GLY A 518 13.57 -7.59 27.72
CA GLY A 518 13.02 -6.25 27.92
C GLY A 518 11.64 -6.00 27.31
N TRP A 519 11.02 -7.00 26.65
CA TRP A 519 9.65 -6.87 26.11
C TRP A 519 8.62 -7.33 27.13
N SER A 520 7.61 -6.51 27.41
CA SER A 520 6.47 -6.88 28.23
C SER A 520 5.31 -7.39 27.38
N THR A 521 4.44 -8.20 27.99
CA THR A 521 3.22 -8.73 27.32
C THR A 521 2.11 -7.70 27.16
N ALA A 522 2.18 -6.57 27.88
CA ALA A 522 1.23 -5.46 27.84
C ALA A 522 1.92 -4.16 28.23
N PRO A 523 1.46 -3.00 27.76
CA PRO A 523 1.98 -1.70 28.18
C PRO A 523 1.54 -1.36 29.61
N SER A 524 2.26 -0.44 30.26
CA SER A 524 1.84 0.11 31.55
C SER A 524 0.57 0.98 31.40
N GLN A 525 -0.32 0.91 32.37
CA GLN A 525 -1.57 1.68 32.36
C GLN A 525 -1.32 3.20 32.35
N ALA A 526 -0.22 3.66 32.92
CA ALA A 526 0.17 5.05 32.91
C ALA A 526 0.45 5.55 31.49
N VAL A 527 1.16 4.75 30.67
CA VAL A 527 1.43 5.09 29.28
C VAL A 527 0.15 5.02 28.45
N VAL A 528 -0.71 4.02 28.64
CA VAL A 528 -2.03 3.95 27.99
C VAL A 528 -2.85 5.20 28.25
N ALA A 529 -2.92 5.65 29.51
CA ALA A 529 -3.66 6.86 29.89
C ALA A 529 -3.08 8.13 29.25
N THR A 530 -1.75 8.28 29.24
CA THR A 530 -1.06 9.40 28.59
C THR A 530 -1.35 9.46 27.10
N VAL A 531 -1.21 8.34 26.40
CA VAL A 531 -1.49 8.24 24.96
C VAL A 531 -2.96 8.55 24.66
N ALA A 532 -3.89 7.97 25.45
CA ALA A 532 -5.31 8.23 25.30
C ALA A 532 -5.65 9.73 25.45
N GLN A 533 -5.09 10.39 26.46
CA GLN A 533 -5.33 11.81 26.74
C GLN A 533 -4.86 12.69 25.56
N VAL A 534 -3.65 12.46 25.04
CA VAL A 534 -3.10 13.25 23.95
C VAL A 534 -3.88 13.03 22.66
N LEU A 535 -4.17 11.79 22.31
CA LEU A 535 -4.91 11.48 21.07
C LEU A 535 -6.35 12.01 21.11
N ARG A 536 -7.04 11.94 22.25
CA ARG A 536 -8.38 12.53 22.41
C ARG A 536 -8.38 14.06 22.39
N ALA A 537 -7.25 14.71 22.64
CA ALA A 537 -7.13 16.15 22.51
C ALA A 537 -6.93 16.62 21.06
N GLN A 538 -6.58 15.72 20.18
CA GLN A 538 -6.39 16.02 18.77
C GLN A 538 -7.72 16.05 18.00
N HIS A 539 -7.78 16.92 17.03
CA HIS A 539 -8.88 16.99 16.06
C HIS A 539 -8.30 17.33 14.70
N GLN A 540 -8.85 16.71 13.69
CA GLN A 540 -8.40 16.94 12.32
C GLN A 540 -9.18 18.08 11.66
N VAL A 541 -8.51 18.79 10.76
CA VAL A 541 -9.18 19.80 9.92
C VAL A 541 -10.07 19.08 8.90
N LEU A 542 -11.33 19.49 8.83
CA LEU A 542 -12.27 19.08 7.79
C LEU A 542 -12.21 20.11 6.67
N GLU A 543 -11.41 19.80 5.64
CA GLU A 543 -11.33 20.69 4.48
C GLU A 543 -12.64 20.72 3.71
N PRO A 544 -13.16 21.90 3.36
CA PRO A 544 -14.36 22.02 2.56
C PRO A 544 -14.07 21.59 1.11
N ARG A 545 -15.06 20.98 0.46
CA ARG A 545 -14.97 20.67 -0.96
C ARG A 545 -15.02 21.98 -1.76
N LYS A 546 -14.07 22.15 -2.68
CA LYS A 546 -13.92 23.38 -3.48
C LYS A 546 -14.58 23.29 -4.86
N MET A 547 -14.95 22.08 -5.32
CA MET A 547 -15.47 21.82 -6.66
C MET A 547 -16.74 20.98 -6.59
N TRP A 548 -17.73 21.31 -7.42
CA TRP A 548 -18.87 20.45 -7.69
C TRP A 548 -18.46 19.30 -8.63
N PRO A 549 -19.07 18.11 -8.48
CA PRO A 549 -18.65 16.93 -9.24
C PRO A 549 -19.12 16.93 -10.70
N GLY A 550 -20.05 17.82 -11.07
CA GLY A 550 -20.68 17.80 -12.41
C GLY A 550 -21.72 16.69 -12.58
N GLY A 551 -21.89 16.21 -13.81
CA GLY A 551 -22.78 15.09 -14.12
C GLY A 551 -24.24 15.32 -13.74
N ALA A 552 -24.90 14.27 -13.23
CA ALA A 552 -26.34 14.24 -12.88
C ALA A 552 -26.76 15.31 -11.85
N SER A 553 -25.82 15.85 -11.06
CA SER A 553 -26.13 16.87 -10.06
C SER A 553 -26.56 18.23 -10.67
N GLY A 554 -26.25 18.47 -11.94
CA GLY A 554 -26.41 19.78 -12.58
C GLY A 554 -25.47 20.87 -12.05
N LEU A 555 -24.74 20.61 -10.95
CA LEU A 555 -23.79 21.53 -10.34
C LEU A 555 -22.37 21.17 -10.80
N ARG A 556 -21.67 22.16 -11.38
CA ARG A 556 -20.32 21.96 -11.95
C ARG A 556 -19.41 23.17 -11.67
N GLY A 557 -18.12 22.92 -11.72
CA GLY A 557 -17.11 23.94 -11.51
C GLY A 557 -16.86 24.25 -10.04
N ARG A 558 -16.27 25.40 -9.77
CA ARG A 558 -15.87 25.81 -8.41
C ARG A 558 -17.10 26.21 -7.59
N ILE A 559 -17.15 25.75 -6.33
CA ILE A 559 -18.13 26.20 -5.35
C ILE A 559 -17.86 27.67 -5.04
N THR A 560 -18.89 28.50 -5.16
CA THR A 560 -18.75 29.95 -4.91
C THR A 560 -18.48 30.24 -3.44
N ALA A 561 -17.77 31.32 -3.12
CA ALA A 561 -17.47 31.71 -1.75
C ALA A 561 -18.75 31.92 -0.90
N GLY A 562 -19.85 32.37 -1.52
CA GLY A 562 -21.15 32.54 -0.87
C GLY A 562 -21.88 31.21 -0.55
N GLU A 563 -21.44 30.08 -1.08
CA GLU A 563 -22.02 28.75 -0.85
C GLU A 563 -21.06 27.81 -0.11
N LEU A 564 -19.79 28.21 0.06
CA LEU A 564 -18.74 27.41 0.68
C LEU A 564 -18.87 27.45 2.21
N ALA A 565 -18.62 26.30 2.88
CA ALA A 565 -18.35 26.24 4.31
C ALA A 565 -16.91 26.67 4.61
N SER A 566 -16.66 27.21 5.78
CA SER A 566 -15.31 27.35 6.32
C SER A 566 -14.69 25.99 6.66
N PRO A 567 -13.34 25.88 6.75
CA PRO A 567 -12.68 24.66 7.23
C PRO A 567 -13.22 24.23 8.57
N GLY A 568 -13.68 22.99 8.66
CA GLY A 568 -14.30 22.40 9.86
C GLY A 568 -13.33 21.63 10.74
N ARG A 569 -13.91 20.83 11.67
CA ARG A 569 -13.17 19.90 12.53
C ARG A 569 -13.84 18.53 12.56
N VAL A 570 -13.02 17.49 12.72
CA VAL A 570 -13.44 16.10 12.94
C VAL A 570 -13.00 15.70 14.34
N LEU A 571 -13.91 15.16 15.15
CA LEU A 571 -13.61 14.71 16.51
C LEU A 571 -13.10 13.27 16.53
N VAL A 572 -13.84 12.35 15.91
CA VAL A 572 -13.54 10.92 15.90
C VAL A 572 -13.23 10.52 14.46
N HIS A 573 -12.00 10.12 14.22
CA HIS A 573 -11.61 9.58 12.92
C HIS A 573 -12.01 8.10 12.78
N THR A 574 -12.07 7.61 11.56
CA THR A 574 -12.53 6.26 11.18
C THR A 574 -12.05 5.14 12.09
N ASP A 575 -10.74 5.09 12.35
CA ASP A 575 -10.08 4.00 13.09
C ASP A 575 -9.42 4.48 14.39
N ALA A 576 -9.92 5.58 14.96
CA ALA A 576 -9.37 6.18 16.17
C ALA A 576 -9.35 5.19 17.35
N PRO A 577 -8.20 4.68 17.79
CA PRO A 577 -8.12 3.67 18.84
C PRO A 577 -8.53 4.23 20.20
N GLU A 578 -8.29 5.50 20.45
CA GLU A 578 -8.67 6.23 21.67
C GLU A 578 -10.19 6.40 21.81
N TRP A 579 -10.94 6.20 20.72
CA TRP A 579 -12.40 6.27 20.66
C TRP A 579 -13.08 4.92 20.44
N ALA A 580 -12.36 3.80 20.60
CA ALA A 580 -12.91 2.45 20.33
C ALA A 580 -14.20 2.19 21.12
N ALA A 581 -14.27 2.58 22.41
CA ALA A 581 -15.46 2.41 23.25
C ALA A 581 -16.64 3.25 22.73
N ALA A 582 -16.42 4.52 22.37
CA ALA A 582 -17.48 5.38 21.83
C ALA A 582 -17.97 4.86 20.47
N ARG A 583 -17.08 4.34 19.63
CA ARG A 583 -17.41 3.73 18.33
C ARG A 583 -18.27 2.48 18.49
N ALA A 584 -17.90 1.59 19.41
CA ALA A 584 -18.70 0.39 19.69
C ALA A 584 -20.04 0.71 20.38
N GLY A 585 -20.10 1.82 21.12
CA GLY A 585 -21.29 2.29 21.83
C GLY A 585 -22.10 3.32 21.03
N CYS A 586 -22.06 4.59 21.46
CA CYS A 586 -22.96 5.65 20.97
C CYS A 586 -22.87 5.91 19.45
N LEU A 587 -21.69 5.75 18.83
CA LEU A 587 -21.50 5.96 17.39
C LEU A 587 -21.99 4.80 16.51
N THR A 588 -22.44 3.71 17.11
CA THR A 588 -23.07 2.57 16.42
C THR A 588 -24.53 2.42 16.80
N LEU A 589 -24.87 2.62 18.08
CA LEU A 589 -26.18 2.30 18.63
C LEU A 589 -27.10 3.54 18.78
N ASP A 590 -26.67 4.73 18.35
CA ASP A 590 -27.36 6.00 18.57
C ASP A 590 -27.74 6.23 20.04
N ALA A 591 -26.77 6.07 20.94
CA ALA A 591 -26.96 6.36 22.37
C ALA A 591 -26.43 7.77 22.71
N PRO A 592 -26.85 8.35 23.86
CA PRO A 592 -26.33 9.63 24.30
C PRO A 592 -24.80 9.67 24.33
N PRO A 593 -24.17 10.78 23.89
CA PRO A 593 -22.72 10.89 23.85
C PRO A 593 -22.13 10.84 25.28
N PRO A 594 -21.03 10.07 25.47
CA PRO A 594 -20.35 10.05 26.77
C PRO A 594 -19.66 11.39 27.06
N PRO A 595 -19.40 11.73 28.37
CA PRO A 595 -18.77 13.01 28.75
C PRO A 595 -17.46 13.28 27.99
N GLU A 596 -16.62 12.29 27.78
CA GLU A 596 -15.34 12.43 27.09
C GLU A 596 -15.50 12.96 25.65
N LEU A 597 -16.59 12.58 24.96
CA LEU A 597 -16.87 13.03 23.59
C LEU A 597 -17.37 14.49 23.59
N THR A 598 -18.23 14.87 24.52
CA THR A 598 -18.71 16.26 24.63
C THR A 598 -17.61 17.21 25.08
N GLU A 599 -16.74 16.79 26.00
CA GLU A 599 -15.54 17.54 26.40
C GLU A 599 -14.54 17.70 25.25
N ALA A 600 -14.32 16.63 24.43
CA ALA A 600 -13.47 16.72 23.26
C ALA A 600 -14.04 17.73 22.26
N ALA A 601 -15.35 17.78 22.07
CA ALA A 601 -16.01 18.77 21.23
C ALA A 601 -15.76 20.22 21.74
N VAL A 602 -15.83 20.45 23.03
CA VAL A 602 -15.50 21.76 23.65
C VAL A 602 -14.03 22.10 23.41
N ARG A 603 -13.11 21.17 23.69
CA ARG A 603 -11.65 21.37 23.42
C ARG A 603 -11.37 21.70 21.96
N ALA A 604 -12.03 21.01 21.05
CA ALA A 604 -11.91 21.29 19.61
C ALA A 604 -12.33 22.72 19.27
N LEU A 605 -13.43 23.22 19.80
CA LEU A 605 -13.88 24.59 19.58
C LEU A 605 -12.92 25.63 20.23
N VAL A 606 -12.39 25.37 21.42
CA VAL A 606 -11.43 26.26 22.08
C VAL A 606 -10.15 26.42 21.26
N SER A 607 -9.61 25.34 20.71
CA SER A 607 -8.40 25.39 19.86
C SER A 607 -8.67 25.97 18.47
N TRP A 608 -9.89 25.84 17.97
CA TRP A 608 -10.28 26.29 16.63
C TRP A 608 -10.72 27.76 16.58
N ARG A 609 -11.20 28.35 17.71
CA ARG A 609 -11.79 29.69 17.76
C ARG A 609 -10.96 30.80 17.14
N GLY A 610 -9.64 30.70 17.17
CA GLY A 610 -8.73 31.68 16.57
C GLY A 610 -8.73 31.69 15.02
N GLN A 611 -9.40 30.74 14.38
CA GLN A 611 -9.52 30.64 12.92
C GLN A 611 -10.92 30.99 12.40
N TRP A 612 -11.86 31.33 13.29
CA TRP A 612 -13.20 31.75 12.87
C TRP A 612 -13.19 33.18 12.35
N SER A 613 -13.95 33.41 11.30
CA SER A 613 -14.22 34.77 10.82
C SER A 613 -14.99 35.59 11.85
N GLU A 614 -15.94 34.92 12.52
CA GLU A 614 -16.78 35.47 13.57
C GLU A 614 -17.26 34.34 14.50
N ARG A 615 -17.56 34.65 15.76
CA ARG A 615 -18.08 33.66 16.70
C ARG A 615 -19.45 33.12 16.23
N PRO A 616 -19.68 31.79 16.31
CA PRO A 616 -20.98 31.21 16.02
C PRO A 616 -22.11 31.88 16.79
N GLY A 617 -23.20 32.17 16.10
CA GLY A 617 -24.41 32.78 16.69
C GLY A 617 -25.52 31.75 16.97
N VAL A 618 -25.38 30.52 16.45
CA VAL A 618 -26.34 29.42 16.60
C VAL A 618 -25.66 28.07 16.39
N VAL A 619 -26.16 27.04 17.10
CA VAL A 619 -25.76 25.66 16.92
C VAL A 619 -26.86 24.88 16.19
N VAL A 620 -26.54 24.21 15.10
CA VAL A 620 -27.46 23.36 14.33
C VAL A 620 -26.99 21.91 14.41
N ALA A 621 -27.87 20.99 14.82
CA ALA A 621 -27.59 19.55 14.77
C ALA A 621 -28.14 18.94 13.47
N LEU A 622 -27.33 18.16 12.79
CA LEU A 622 -27.68 17.43 11.56
C LEU A 622 -27.22 15.96 11.69
N ALA A 623 -28.12 15.00 11.48
CA ALA A 623 -27.84 13.58 11.61
C ALA A 623 -28.04 12.81 10.29
N PRO A 624 -27.14 12.99 9.28
CA PRO A 624 -27.24 12.31 8.00
C PRO A 624 -27.23 10.79 8.08
N THR A 625 -26.56 10.22 9.10
CA THR A 625 -26.46 8.77 9.28
C THR A 625 -27.50 8.18 10.24
N GLY A 626 -28.35 9.05 10.80
CA GLY A 626 -29.40 8.64 11.74
C GLY A 626 -28.97 8.55 13.21
N LEU A 627 -27.71 8.94 13.55
CA LEU A 627 -27.24 9.00 14.94
C LEU A 627 -27.74 10.30 15.62
N THR A 628 -29.06 10.37 15.75
CA THR A 628 -29.76 11.59 16.19
C THR A 628 -29.42 11.96 17.64
N GLN A 629 -29.37 10.99 18.56
CA GLN A 629 -29.04 11.24 19.96
C GLN A 629 -27.61 11.75 20.12
N VAL A 630 -26.67 11.23 19.32
CA VAL A 630 -25.28 11.70 19.31
C VAL A 630 -25.20 13.14 18.83
N ALA A 631 -25.77 13.45 17.65
CA ALA A 631 -25.70 14.79 17.08
C ALA A 631 -26.37 15.83 18.00
N THR A 632 -27.59 15.55 18.48
CA THR A 632 -28.34 16.45 19.33
C THR A 632 -27.69 16.61 20.71
N GLY A 633 -27.16 15.51 21.28
CA GLY A 633 -26.50 15.58 22.60
C GLY A 633 -25.22 16.42 22.57
N VAL A 634 -24.36 16.24 21.56
CA VAL A 634 -23.15 17.07 21.39
C VAL A 634 -23.53 18.51 21.09
N ALA A 635 -24.50 18.77 20.19
CA ALA A 635 -24.91 20.10 19.83
C ALA A 635 -25.55 20.87 21.01
N ALA A 636 -26.43 20.21 21.77
CA ALA A 636 -27.05 20.80 22.98
C ALA A 636 -26.01 21.15 24.05
N HIS A 637 -25.03 20.24 24.27
CA HIS A 637 -23.95 20.51 25.22
C HIS A 637 -23.11 21.74 24.79
N LEU A 638 -22.73 21.82 23.51
CA LEU A 638 -21.97 22.96 22.99
C LEU A 638 -22.77 24.26 23.03
N ALA A 639 -24.08 24.20 22.76
CA ALA A 639 -24.98 25.35 22.89
C ALA A 639 -25.07 25.84 24.31
N ALA A 640 -25.22 24.92 25.29
CA ALA A 640 -25.26 25.26 26.71
C ALA A 640 -23.96 25.91 27.18
N VAL A 641 -22.80 25.31 26.90
CA VAL A 641 -21.48 25.85 27.24
C VAL A 641 -21.21 27.19 26.56
N GLY A 642 -21.62 27.33 25.30
CA GLY A 642 -21.46 28.56 24.54
C GLY A 642 -22.49 29.63 24.78
N HIS A 643 -23.56 29.39 25.57
CA HIS A 643 -24.74 30.25 25.73
C HIS A 643 -25.32 30.66 24.35
N LEU A 644 -25.49 29.68 23.44
CA LEU A 644 -25.97 29.85 22.09
C LEU A 644 -27.37 29.24 21.91
N PRO A 645 -28.22 29.79 21.04
CA PRO A 645 -29.43 29.12 20.62
C PRO A 645 -29.09 27.82 19.91
N TYR A 646 -29.95 26.81 20.09
CA TYR A 646 -29.83 25.47 19.50
C TYR A 646 -31.07 25.16 18.67
N VAL A 647 -30.86 24.55 17.51
CA VAL A 647 -31.94 24.05 16.66
C VAL A 647 -31.52 22.70 16.01
N ALA A 648 -32.45 21.76 16.01
CA ALA A 648 -32.26 20.50 15.29
C ALA A 648 -32.77 20.63 13.84
N TRP A 649 -32.00 20.12 12.87
CA TRP A 649 -32.43 19.99 11.48
C TRP A 649 -32.90 18.56 11.24
N PRO A 650 -34.23 18.32 11.25
CA PRO A 650 -34.75 16.97 11.07
C PRO A 650 -34.53 16.48 9.65
N LEU A 651 -34.13 15.23 9.50
CA LEU A 651 -33.97 14.54 8.23
C LEU A 651 -34.93 13.36 8.10
N PRO A 652 -35.39 13.04 6.88
CA PRO A 652 -36.17 11.81 6.65
C PRO A 652 -35.30 10.56 6.81
N ALA A 653 -35.92 9.43 7.18
CA ALA A 653 -35.21 8.14 7.40
C ALA A 653 -34.37 7.70 6.16
N ALA A 654 -34.76 8.09 4.96
CA ALA A 654 -34.01 7.80 3.72
C ALA A 654 -32.58 8.40 3.70
N ALA A 655 -32.31 9.42 4.53
CA ALA A 655 -30.99 10.04 4.60
C ALA A 655 -29.90 9.07 5.05
N ALA A 656 -30.20 8.18 6.02
CA ALA A 656 -29.23 7.23 6.57
C ALA A 656 -28.77 6.21 5.52
N SER A 657 -29.66 5.74 4.66
CA SER A 657 -29.31 4.81 3.56
C SER A 657 -28.46 5.49 2.49
N LEU A 658 -28.71 6.77 2.22
CA LEU A 658 -27.91 7.54 1.25
C LEU A 658 -26.47 7.77 1.72
N GLU A 659 -26.26 8.10 3.00
CA GLU A 659 -24.91 8.27 3.55
C GLU A 659 -24.13 6.95 3.63
N SER A 660 -24.84 5.83 3.68
CA SER A 660 -24.24 4.48 3.68
C SER A 660 -23.81 4.00 2.30
N ASP A 661 -24.29 4.62 1.22
CA ASP A 661 -23.94 4.27 -0.16
C ASP A 661 -22.56 4.84 -0.52
N ARG A 662 -21.52 4.05 -0.22
CA ARG A 662 -20.11 4.44 -0.42
C ARG A 662 -19.67 4.35 -1.88
N GLU A 663 -20.37 3.60 -2.70
CA GLU A 663 -20.00 3.36 -4.10
C GLU A 663 -20.59 4.41 -5.06
N ALA A 664 -21.61 5.13 -4.62
CA ALA A 664 -22.22 6.17 -5.42
C ALA A 664 -21.23 7.29 -5.76
N ALA A 665 -21.18 7.67 -7.04
CA ALA A 665 -20.40 8.81 -7.50
C ALA A 665 -20.82 10.10 -6.81
N GLY A 666 -19.87 11.02 -6.65
CA GLY A 666 -20.12 12.31 -6.01
C GLY A 666 -21.29 13.09 -6.64
N ALA A 667 -21.48 13.00 -7.97
CA ALA A 667 -22.58 13.64 -8.68
C ALA A 667 -23.95 13.12 -8.23
N ALA A 668 -24.10 11.79 -8.11
CA ALA A 668 -25.33 11.17 -7.65
C ALA A 668 -25.61 11.50 -6.17
N GLN A 669 -24.56 11.50 -5.33
CA GLN A 669 -24.71 11.90 -3.94
C GLN A 669 -25.16 13.36 -3.81
N VAL A 670 -24.53 14.29 -4.54
CA VAL A 670 -24.91 15.71 -4.51
C VAL A 670 -26.33 15.92 -4.97
N GLN A 671 -26.78 15.24 -6.04
CA GLN A 671 -28.15 15.31 -6.50
C GLN A 671 -29.14 14.88 -5.40
N ARG A 672 -28.97 13.67 -4.86
CA ARG A 672 -29.85 13.12 -3.82
C ARG A 672 -29.85 13.97 -2.55
N TRP A 673 -28.67 14.46 -2.10
CA TRP A 673 -28.59 15.34 -0.94
C TRP A 673 -29.26 16.69 -1.21
N SER A 674 -29.19 17.23 -2.43
CA SER A 674 -29.89 18.48 -2.79
C SER A 674 -31.41 18.34 -2.76
N GLU A 675 -31.92 17.14 -3.04
CA GLU A 675 -33.36 16.82 -2.95
C GLU A 675 -33.82 16.63 -1.50
N LEU A 676 -33.00 16.03 -0.64
CA LEU A 676 -33.32 15.71 0.75
C LEU A 676 -33.11 16.86 1.75
N LEU A 677 -32.07 17.69 1.53
CA LEU A 677 -31.69 18.76 2.45
C LEU A 677 -32.45 20.06 2.14
N THR A 678 -33.73 20.05 2.47
CA THR A 678 -34.53 21.28 2.48
C THR A 678 -34.43 21.93 3.85
N VAL A 679 -34.07 23.22 3.93
CA VAL A 679 -33.97 23.95 5.20
C VAL A 679 -35.37 24.22 5.74
N PRO A 680 -35.75 23.69 6.92
CA PRO A 680 -37.01 24.01 7.55
C PRO A 680 -37.09 25.50 7.92
N GLU A 681 -38.29 26.09 7.94
CA GLU A 681 -38.49 27.50 8.26
C GLU A 681 -37.89 27.88 9.63
N SER A 682 -38.06 27.00 10.61
CA SER A 682 -37.50 27.21 11.97
C SER A 682 -35.96 27.25 11.96
N VAL A 683 -35.31 26.42 11.13
CA VAL A 683 -33.84 26.43 10.97
C VAL A 683 -33.42 27.68 10.21
N GLY A 684 -34.08 28.02 9.11
CA GLY A 684 -33.81 29.23 8.32
C GLY A 684 -33.93 30.52 9.17
N ALA A 685 -35.00 30.67 9.93
CA ALA A 685 -35.20 31.82 10.82
C ALA A 685 -34.12 31.90 11.92
N ALA A 686 -33.68 30.75 12.48
CA ALA A 686 -32.65 30.72 13.51
C ALA A 686 -31.24 31.04 12.98
N THR A 687 -30.96 30.76 11.69
CA THR A 687 -29.61 30.85 11.09
C THR A 687 -29.39 32.12 10.29
N ALA A 688 -30.46 32.81 9.86
CA ALA A 688 -30.37 34.05 9.06
C ALA A 688 -29.54 35.14 9.77
N GLY A 689 -28.56 35.69 9.02
CA GLY A 689 -27.65 36.73 9.53
C GLY A 689 -26.63 36.25 10.58
N ARG A 690 -26.46 34.96 10.79
CA ARG A 690 -25.56 34.39 11.80
C ARG A 690 -24.53 33.43 11.23
N VAL A 691 -23.41 33.32 11.92
CA VAL A 691 -22.47 32.20 11.72
C VAL A 691 -23.03 30.94 12.38
N VAL A 692 -23.11 29.84 11.66
CA VAL A 692 -23.70 28.57 12.10
C VAL A 692 -22.61 27.58 12.48
N LEU A 693 -22.63 27.08 13.72
CA LEU A 693 -21.89 25.87 14.09
C LEU A 693 -22.75 24.66 13.70
N LEU A 694 -22.40 23.99 12.61
CA LEU A 694 -23.10 22.81 12.09
C LEU A 694 -22.49 21.54 12.69
N VAL A 695 -23.15 20.95 13.67
CA VAL A 695 -22.75 19.68 14.31
C VAL A 695 -23.36 18.53 13.53
N VAL A 696 -22.50 17.68 12.97
CA VAL A 696 -22.90 16.56 12.11
C VAL A 696 -22.51 15.24 12.78
N ASP A 697 -23.42 14.27 12.83
CA ASP A 697 -23.20 12.97 13.47
C ASP A 697 -22.04 12.19 12.85
N ALA A 698 -22.18 11.79 11.60
CA ALA A 698 -21.14 11.08 10.88
C ALA A 698 -21.23 11.33 9.37
N SER A 699 -20.10 11.18 8.67
CA SER A 699 -20.06 11.25 7.21
C SER A 699 -18.83 10.53 6.65
N SER A 700 -19.00 9.87 5.51
CA SER A 700 -17.90 9.26 4.73
C SER A 700 -17.43 10.17 3.60
N SER A 701 -18.35 10.74 2.82
CA SER A 701 -18.05 11.51 1.61
C SER A 701 -17.98 13.02 1.82
N THR A 702 -18.55 13.55 2.91
CA THR A 702 -18.73 14.98 3.20
C THR A 702 -19.68 15.73 2.26
N TRP A 703 -20.36 15.05 1.33
CA TRP A 703 -21.30 15.71 0.44
C TRP A 703 -22.56 16.20 1.19
N SER A 704 -23.04 15.46 2.18
CA SER A 704 -24.11 15.90 3.09
C SER A 704 -23.78 17.25 3.75
N ILE A 705 -22.54 17.40 4.25
CA ILE A 705 -22.05 18.63 4.87
C ILE A 705 -21.96 19.78 3.86
N THR A 706 -21.41 19.48 2.66
CA THR A 706 -21.23 20.48 1.61
C THR A 706 -22.57 21.04 1.12
N VAL A 707 -23.55 20.15 0.90
CA VAL A 707 -24.89 20.55 0.46
C VAL A 707 -25.64 21.28 1.59
N ALA A 708 -25.55 20.81 2.84
CA ALA A 708 -26.16 21.47 3.98
C ALA A 708 -25.61 22.90 4.17
N ALA A 709 -24.29 23.06 4.08
CA ALA A 709 -23.67 24.39 4.16
C ALA A 709 -24.19 25.34 3.06
N ARG A 710 -24.25 24.83 1.79
CA ARG A 710 -24.81 25.58 0.69
C ARG A 710 -26.24 26.03 0.96
N GLN A 711 -27.09 25.14 1.46
CA GLN A 711 -28.51 25.48 1.74
C GLN A 711 -28.62 26.52 2.87
N LEU A 712 -27.85 26.40 3.95
CA LEU A 712 -27.80 27.39 5.02
C LEU A 712 -27.30 28.75 4.53
N ARG A 713 -26.28 28.78 3.71
CA ARG A 713 -25.75 30.02 3.10
C ARG A 713 -26.80 30.70 2.22
N ARG A 714 -27.55 29.93 1.44
CA ARG A 714 -28.63 30.44 0.57
C ARG A 714 -29.83 30.93 1.34
N THR A 715 -30.09 30.44 2.54
CA THR A 715 -31.16 30.92 3.43
C THR A 715 -30.69 32.04 4.36
N GLY A 716 -29.49 32.58 4.16
CA GLY A 716 -29.03 33.81 4.80
C GLY A 716 -28.01 33.62 5.92
N ALA A 717 -27.50 32.44 6.16
CA ALA A 717 -26.38 32.25 7.10
C ALA A 717 -25.13 32.99 6.59
N THR A 718 -24.42 33.71 7.46
CA THR A 718 -23.22 34.48 7.09
C THR A 718 -22.00 33.61 6.91
N ASP A 719 -21.88 32.48 7.66
CA ASP A 719 -20.87 31.45 7.49
C ASP A 719 -21.37 30.13 8.10
N VAL A 720 -20.72 29.02 7.73
CA VAL A 720 -20.99 27.68 8.28
C VAL A 720 -19.67 27.05 8.72
N LEU A 721 -19.58 26.69 10.01
CA LEU A 721 -18.46 26.04 10.67
C LEU A 721 -18.83 24.56 10.95
N PRO A 722 -18.44 23.60 10.11
CA PRO A 722 -18.78 22.20 10.34
C PRO A 722 -17.97 21.58 11.47
N LEU A 723 -18.65 20.92 12.40
CA LEU A 723 -18.06 20.01 13.39
C LEU A 723 -18.59 18.60 13.11
N LEU A 724 -17.76 17.76 12.48
CA LEU A 724 -18.09 16.37 12.21
C LEU A 724 -17.70 15.52 13.42
N ILE A 725 -18.67 14.84 14.03
CA ILE A 725 -18.43 13.99 15.20
C ILE A 725 -17.64 12.76 14.78
N HIS A 726 -18.10 12.02 13.75
CA HIS A 726 -17.43 10.80 13.30
C HIS A 726 -17.18 10.79 11.79
N ARG A 727 -15.93 10.77 11.41
CA ARG A 727 -15.52 10.51 10.04
C ARG A 727 -15.57 8.99 9.78
N ARG A 728 -16.53 8.54 8.96
CA ARG A 728 -16.63 7.14 8.53
C ARG A 728 -15.63 6.83 7.41
N PRO A 729 -15.18 5.56 7.26
CA PRO A 729 -14.25 5.14 6.21
C PRO A 729 -14.79 5.32 4.80
#